data_92d080033e110886321af92bd3f21711
#
_entry.id   92d080033e110886321af92bd3f21711
#
_cell.length_a   1.000
_cell.length_b   1.000
_cell.length_c   1.000
_cell.angle_alpha   90.00
_cell.angle_beta   90.00
_cell.angle_gamma   90.00
#
_symmetry.space_group_name_H-M   'P 1'
#
loop_
_entity.id
_entity.type
_entity.pdbx_description
1 polymer ?
#
loop_
_entity_poly.entity_id
_entity_poly.type
_entity_poly.pdbx_seq_one_letter_code
_entity_poly.pdbx_strand_id
1 'polypeptide(L)'
;MAYSTDVDRKWQKKWEDTKLYKYDPNGKGEKLYVLEMFSYPSAANLHLGHWYNYSLTDSWSRMKRMQGYNVFHPMGFDSFGLPAENYAIKTGIHPKDSTLHNIEIMEQQLKNMGATYDWDYEIATCKPEYYKWNQWIFLRLLEKGLAYRKNAPVNWCPQCNTVLANEQVIDGACERCHTEVEHKNMTQWFFKITAYAQELLDCLPQLDWPEKTKKIQTNWIGRSEGTQISFLCEKNGERLKDEDGSDLKLSVFTTRADTLMGVSYVVVAPESPLCTLLTTDECREKVEEYQAFTKKASDIDRMSTTREKTGVFTGSYAIHPITGKKVPIWASDYVIATYGTGVVMAVPAHDERDYEFAKKFDLPIQRVIASSADAEDELPFIEKGVLVNSGEFDGLNFKTAIDAIIEKLQPQGMAERKINYRLRDWLISRQRYWGTPIPVVHCEKCGVVPVPDDQLPVLLPYDVEFRPDGESPLAKCDEFMNTTCPKCGAPAKRDPDTMDTFVDSSWYQLRYPDNKNDKEPFNRELIDKMCPVDKYVGGPEHAAMHLLYTRFFCKALRDMGYLDFDEPFTSLVHQGIILGPDGNRMSKSRGNTVAPDPYIQKYGSDVFRTYLAFGFAYTDGGPWSESGLQAIVKFTGRIDRLVDDVKDIAKGQALPTDLSEEDKALLYSLNYTIKAVTTDTERFQFNTSIARLMELLNAIGKYQGSSNKNDALLRSTVETFLLLYAPYAPHFTEELWERMGNEYSIFNQAWPVCDESKLVKDTIEIAVQINGQVKFKVNISPDATQEDVEKIVKEDSHLEAALAGRSIVKFIYVKGRLANIVAK
;
A
#
# COMPACT_ATOMS: atom_id res chain seq x y z
N MET A 1 26.61 -33.82 3.30
CA MET A 1 25.33 -34.14 4.01
C MET A 1 24.25 -33.41 3.22
N ALA A 2 23.19 -34.09 2.82
CA ALA A 2 22.11 -33.43 2.09
C ALA A 2 21.53 -32.31 2.94
N TYR A 3 21.21 -31.16 2.34
CA TYR A 3 20.60 -30.04 3.04
C TYR A 3 19.25 -30.43 3.68
N SER A 4 19.04 -30.04 4.93
CA SER A 4 17.88 -30.41 5.73
C SER A 4 17.63 -29.37 6.81
N THR A 5 16.49 -29.44 7.50
CA THR A 5 16.17 -28.58 8.66
C THR A 5 17.16 -28.73 9.83
N ASP A 6 17.97 -29.75 9.89
CA ASP A 6 19.04 -29.86 10.91
C ASP A 6 20.17 -28.85 10.62
N VAL A 7 20.45 -28.60 9.33
CA VAL A 7 21.37 -27.53 8.90
C VAL A 7 20.80 -26.17 9.27
N ASP A 8 19.50 -25.95 9.04
CA ASP A 8 18.83 -24.70 9.43
C ASP A 8 19.01 -24.43 10.93
N ARG A 9 18.69 -25.40 11.78
CA ARG A 9 18.80 -25.28 13.25
C ARG A 9 20.23 -25.05 13.72
N LYS A 10 21.23 -25.72 13.09
CA LYS A 10 22.66 -25.52 13.39
C LYS A 10 23.03 -24.05 13.22
N TRP A 11 22.66 -23.46 12.08
CA TRP A 11 23.08 -22.11 11.74
C TRP A 11 22.27 -21.05 12.49
N GLN A 12 20.97 -21.22 12.66
CA GLN A 12 20.12 -20.33 13.47
C GLN A 12 20.68 -20.20 14.89
N LYS A 13 20.98 -21.34 15.53
CA LYS A 13 21.61 -21.36 16.86
C LYS A 13 22.97 -20.63 16.87
N LYS A 14 23.83 -20.88 15.87
CA LYS A 14 25.15 -20.23 15.79
C LYS A 14 25.03 -18.72 15.60
N TRP A 15 24.09 -18.25 14.78
CA TRP A 15 23.82 -16.82 14.59
C TRP A 15 23.29 -16.16 15.87
N GLU A 16 22.42 -16.81 16.61
CA GLU A 16 21.90 -16.33 17.89
C GLU A 16 23.03 -16.25 18.94
N ASP A 17 23.80 -17.32 19.10
CA ASP A 17 24.92 -17.39 20.04
C ASP A 17 25.98 -16.32 19.77
N THR A 18 26.24 -16.01 18.50
CA THR A 18 27.21 -14.98 18.07
C THR A 18 26.62 -13.59 17.90
N LYS A 19 25.30 -13.43 18.03
CA LYS A 19 24.57 -12.17 17.81
C LYS A 19 24.88 -11.54 16.46
N LEU A 20 24.97 -12.38 15.41
CA LEU A 20 25.45 -11.99 14.08
C LEU A 20 24.64 -10.83 13.48
N TYR A 21 23.34 -10.75 13.73
CA TYR A 21 22.43 -9.77 13.13
C TYR A 21 22.01 -8.66 14.08
N LYS A 22 22.63 -8.58 15.25
CA LYS A 22 22.35 -7.51 16.19
C LYS A 22 22.74 -6.15 15.60
N TYR A 23 21.81 -5.20 15.68
CA TYR A 23 22.07 -3.82 15.30
C TYR A 23 23.08 -3.17 16.28
N ASP A 24 24.08 -2.52 15.74
CA ASP A 24 25.03 -1.73 16.54
C ASP A 24 24.73 -0.23 16.37
N PRO A 25 24.17 0.46 17.38
CA PRO A 25 23.91 1.90 17.31
C PRO A 25 25.14 2.76 17.04
N ASN A 26 26.36 2.20 17.30
CA ASN A 26 27.63 2.85 17.06
C ASN A 26 28.39 2.27 15.86
N GLY A 27 27.74 1.42 15.08
CA GLY A 27 28.32 0.78 13.90
C GLY A 27 28.83 1.80 12.88
N LYS A 28 29.93 1.46 12.20
CA LYS A 28 30.60 2.38 11.25
C LYS A 28 29.90 2.50 9.89
N GLY A 29 29.02 1.56 9.54
CA GLY A 29 28.28 1.60 8.28
C GLY A 29 27.20 2.68 8.27
N GLU A 30 26.82 3.13 7.08
CA GLU A 30 25.64 3.98 6.92
C GLU A 30 24.40 3.26 7.46
N LYS A 31 23.58 3.96 8.27
CA LYS A 31 22.35 3.43 8.82
C LYS A 31 21.38 3.07 7.71
N LEU A 32 20.80 1.89 7.79
CA LEU A 32 19.74 1.46 6.89
C LEU A 32 18.60 0.83 7.68
N TYR A 33 17.49 1.54 7.80
CA TYR A 33 16.29 1.04 8.45
C TYR A 33 15.38 0.33 7.45
N VAL A 34 15.30 -0.97 7.59
CA VAL A 34 14.44 -1.84 6.76
C VAL A 34 13.26 -2.29 7.59
N LEU A 35 12.07 -2.22 7.03
CA LEU A 35 10.85 -2.58 7.75
C LEU A 35 9.82 -3.19 6.81
N GLU A 36 9.23 -4.30 7.24
CA GLU A 36 8.02 -4.85 6.65
C GLU A 36 6.80 -4.47 7.47
N MET A 37 5.63 -4.46 6.81
CA MET A 37 4.37 -4.41 7.52
C MET A 37 4.25 -5.64 8.43
N PHE A 38 4.18 -5.39 9.73
CA PHE A 38 4.14 -6.46 10.73
C PHE A 38 2.81 -7.25 10.70
N SER A 39 2.86 -8.49 11.15
CA SER A 39 1.73 -9.41 11.00
C SER A 39 0.73 -9.33 12.15
N TYR A 40 -0.51 -9.71 11.84
CA TYR A 40 -1.56 -9.93 12.84
C TYR A 40 -1.47 -11.36 13.39
N PRO A 41 -1.28 -11.58 14.70
CA PRO A 41 -1.30 -12.92 15.32
C PRO A 41 -2.74 -13.47 15.48
N SER A 42 -3.52 -13.40 14.38
CA SER A 42 -4.93 -13.83 14.33
C SER A 42 -5.12 -15.34 14.11
N ALA A 43 -4.01 -16.05 13.87
CA ALA A 43 -3.94 -17.50 13.77
C ALA A 43 -2.51 -17.94 14.12
N ALA A 44 -2.35 -19.20 14.55
CA ALA A 44 -1.07 -19.71 15.04
C ALA A 44 0.05 -19.85 14.00
N ASN A 45 -0.20 -19.60 12.70
CA ASN A 45 0.78 -19.85 11.65
C ASN A 45 0.92 -18.73 10.65
N LEU A 46 2.17 -18.48 10.25
CA LEU A 46 2.50 -17.63 9.10
C LEU A 46 1.97 -18.28 7.82
N HIS A 47 1.30 -17.52 7.00
CA HIS A 47 0.86 -17.96 5.68
C HIS A 47 1.92 -17.67 4.60
N LEU A 48 1.72 -18.21 3.42
CA LEU A 48 2.64 -18.10 2.29
C LEU A 48 3.00 -16.65 1.93
N GLY A 49 2.04 -15.70 2.06
CA GLY A 49 2.29 -14.28 1.81
C GLY A 49 3.28 -13.65 2.80
N HIS A 50 3.27 -14.07 4.07
CA HIS A 50 4.28 -13.65 5.05
C HIS A 50 5.68 -14.15 4.64
N TRP A 51 5.80 -15.43 4.27
CA TRP A 51 7.06 -15.99 3.78
C TRP A 51 7.57 -15.26 2.55
N TYR A 52 6.68 -14.92 1.61
CA TYR A 52 7.03 -14.21 0.39
C TYR A 52 7.55 -12.81 0.66
N ASN A 53 6.88 -12.06 1.53
CA ASN A 53 7.33 -10.72 1.92
C ASN A 53 8.63 -10.78 2.73
N TYR A 54 8.61 -11.46 3.87
CA TYR A 54 9.66 -11.37 4.88
C TYR A 54 10.97 -12.03 4.44
N SER A 55 10.92 -13.22 3.81
CA SER A 55 12.13 -13.88 3.36
C SER A 55 12.86 -13.15 2.23
N LEU A 56 12.13 -12.43 1.37
CA LEU A 56 12.74 -11.73 0.25
C LEU A 56 13.21 -10.32 0.63
N THR A 57 12.52 -9.64 1.54
CA THR A 57 13.03 -8.42 2.17
C THR A 57 14.30 -8.72 2.97
N ASP A 58 14.32 -9.84 3.71
CA ASP A 58 15.52 -10.34 4.38
C ASP A 58 16.67 -10.58 3.39
N SER A 59 16.39 -11.16 2.22
CA SER A 59 17.43 -11.36 1.19
C SER A 59 18.04 -10.03 0.73
N TRP A 60 17.23 -9.02 0.52
CA TRP A 60 17.71 -7.67 0.21
C TRP A 60 18.54 -7.08 1.37
N SER A 61 18.07 -7.22 2.61
CA SER A 61 18.73 -6.72 3.82
C SER A 61 20.11 -7.37 4.02
N ARG A 62 20.24 -8.67 3.75
CA ARG A 62 21.52 -9.40 3.81
C ARG A 62 22.51 -8.87 2.78
N MET A 63 22.08 -8.65 1.55
CA MET A 63 22.94 -8.02 0.53
C MET A 63 23.44 -6.65 1.00
N LYS A 64 22.55 -5.80 1.54
CA LYS A 64 22.91 -4.48 2.06
C LYS A 64 23.92 -4.55 3.20
N ARG A 65 23.76 -5.47 4.13
CA ARG A 65 24.72 -5.73 5.18
C ARG A 65 26.10 -6.10 4.62
N MET A 66 26.16 -7.00 3.64
CA MET A 66 27.42 -7.38 2.98
C MET A 66 28.01 -6.23 2.16
N GLN A 67 27.21 -5.26 1.72
CA GLN A 67 27.67 -3.99 1.13
C GLN A 67 28.21 -2.98 2.15
N GLY A 68 28.15 -3.30 3.46
CA GLY A 68 28.71 -2.49 4.53
C GLY A 68 27.71 -1.55 5.22
N TYR A 69 26.43 -1.64 4.92
CA TYR A 69 25.40 -0.89 5.66
C TYR A 69 25.22 -1.43 7.08
N ASN A 70 24.95 -0.53 8.01
CA ASN A 70 24.52 -0.87 9.36
C ASN A 70 22.99 -1.05 9.35
N VAL A 71 22.54 -2.27 9.11
CA VAL A 71 21.12 -2.59 8.88
C VAL A 71 20.38 -2.72 10.21
N PHE A 72 19.37 -1.88 10.42
CA PHE A 72 18.37 -2.02 11.48
C PHE A 72 17.12 -2.69 10.90
N HIS A 73 16.84 -3.91 11.35
CA HIS A 73 15.77 -4.74 10.85
C HIS A 73 14.96 -5.35 12.00
N PRO A 74 14.05 -4.59 12.62
CA PRO A 74 13.24 -5.05 13.74
C PRO A 74 12.00 -5.82 13.25
N MET A 75 11.38 -6.59 14.15
CA MET A 75 10.12 -7.27 13.92
C MET A 75 9.22 -7.20 15.15
N GLY A 76 7.91 -7.24 14.94
CA GLY A 76 6.91 -7.24 16.00
C GLY A 76 5.54 -7.69 15.50
N PHE A 77 4.51 -7.44 16.29
CA PHE A 77 3.19 -7.97 16.05
C PHE A 77 2.11 -6.91 16.26
N ASP A 78 1.27 -6.71 15.24
CA ASP A 78 0.03 -5.94 15.36
C ASP A 78 -1.03 -6.84 16.00
N SER A 79 -1.12 -6.76 17.30
CA SER A 79 -1.71 -7.82 18.14
C SER A 79 -3.07 -7.47 18.74
N PHE A 80 -3.59 -6.27 18.45
CA PHE A 80 -4.96 -5.88 18.74
C PHE A 80 -5.92 -6.12 17.56
N GLY A 81 -7.18 -5.87 17.78
CA GLY A 81 -8.22 -5.77 16.75
C GLY A 81 -9.02 -7.04 16.48
N LEU A 82 -9.94 -6.90 15.55
CA LEU A 82 -10.95 -7.90 15.18
C LEU A 82 -10.39 -9.29 14.84
N PRO A 83 -9.27 -9.43 14.11
CA PRO A 83 -8.80 -10.77 13.76
C PRO A 83 -8.46 -11.65 14.97
N ALA A 84 -7.77 -11.08 15.96
CA ALA A 84 -7.39 -11.80 17.18
C ALA A 84 -8.63 -12.08 18.06
N GLU A 85 -9.52 -11.10 18.20
CA GLU A 85 -10.75 -11.25 18.98
C GLU A 85 -11.71 -12.28 18.37
N ASN A 86 -11.89 -12.28 17.05
CA ASN A 86 -12.72 -13.27 16.36
C ASN A 86 -12.14 -14.70 16.47
N TYR A 87 -10.81 -14.83 16.47
CA TYR A 87 -10.16 -16.11 16.74
C TYR A 87 -10.45 -16.59 18.18
N ALA A 88 -10.33 -15.70 19.14
CA ALA A 88 -10.63 -15.98 20.54
C ALA A 88 -12.11 -16.39 20.74
N ILE A 89 -13.06 -15.68 20.15
CA ILE A 89 -14.50 -16.01 20.18
C ILE A 89 -14.73 -17.43 19.62
N LYS A 90 -14.09 -17.75 18.48
CA LYS A 90 -14.23 -19.04 17.80
C LYS A 90 -13.67 -20.20 18.62
N THR A 91 -12.55 -19.98 19.32
CA THR A 91 -11.84 -21.01 20.07
C THR A 91 -12.31 -21.12 21.53
N GLY A 92 -13.02 -20.10 22.04
CA GLY A 92 -13.42 -20.00 23.45
C GLY A 92 -12.25 -19.68 24.40
N ILE A 93 -11.11 -19.22 23.86
CA ILE A 93 -9.92 -18.84 24.62
C ILE A 93 -9.92 -17.32 24.76
N HIS A 94 -9.50 -16.77 25.91
CA HIS A 94 -9.43 -15.33 26.11
C HIS A 94 -8.50 -14.66 25.06
N PRO A 95 -8.87 -13.48 24.47
CA PRO A 95 -8.08 -12.83 23.42
C PRO A 95 -6.61 -12.59 23.80
N LYS A 96 -6.35 -12.18 25.05
CA LYS A 96 -5.01 -11.97 25.57
C LYS A 96 -4.15 -13.24 25.48
N ASP A 97 -4.68 -14.35 25.97
CA ASP A 97 -3.95 -15.61 26.05
C ASP A 97 -3.71 -16.22 24.68
N SER A 98 -4.76 -16.21 23.82
CA SER A 98 -4.63 -16.72 22.46
C SER A 98 -3.67 -15.88 21.61
N THR A 99 -3.68 -14.56 21.79
CA THR A 99 -2.81 -13.64 21.06
C THR A 99 -1.34 -13.82 21.45
N LEU A 100 -1.07 -13.86 22.78
CA LEU A 100 0.31 -14.05 23.26
C LEU A 100 0.88 -15.42 22.83
N HIS A 101 0.06 -16.48 22.91
CA HIS A 101 0.45 -17.80 22.41
C HIS A 101 0.73 -17.81 20.90
N ASN A 102 -0.09 -17.13 20.10
CA ASN A 102 0.12 -17.02 18.66
C ASN A 102 1.40 -16.22 18.33
N ILE A 103 1.72 -15.18 19.11
CA ILE A 103 2.97 -14.43 18.97
C ILE A 103 4.18 -15.36 19.16
N GLU A 104 4.20 -16.18 20.21
CA GLU A 104 5.29 -17.13 20.48
C GLU A 104 5.49 -18.10 19.31
N ILE A 105 4.41 -18.64 18.74
CA ILE A 105 4.49 -19.55 17.59
C ILE A 105 5.02 -18.81 16.35
N MET A 106 4.49 -17.61 16.05
CA MET A 106 4.90 -16.85 14.88
C MET A 106 6.35 -16.37 14.99
N GLU A 107 6.81 -15.97 16.17
CA GLU A 107 8.21 -15.64 16.44
C GLU A 107 9.11 -16.83 16.13
N GLN A 108 8.74 -18.03 16.60
CA GLN A 108 9.50 -19.25 16.29
C GLN A 108 9.52 -19.56 14.80
N GLN A 109 8.42 -19.36 14.07
CA GLN A 109 8.37 -19.53 12.62
C GLN A 109 9.22 -18.50 11.87
N LEU A 110 9.28 -17.25 12.33
CA LEU A 110 10.16 -16.20 11.78
C LEU A 110 11.65 -16.55 12.03
N LYS A 111 11.97 -17.08 13.19
CA LYS A 111 13.33 -17.62 13.48
C LYS A 111 13.66 -18.79 12.58
N ASN A 112 12.71 -19.72 12.36
CA ASN A 112 12.88 -20.85 11.45
C ASN A 112 13.04 -20.43 9.99
N MET A 113 12.48 -19.30 9.60
CA MET A 113 12.72 -18.67 8.29
C MET A 113 14.18 -18.26 8.12
N GLY A 114 14.90 -18.02 9.21
CA GLY A 114 16.27 -17.55 9.23
C GLY A 114 16.39 -16.05 8.92
N ALA A 115 15.34 -15.26 9.14
CA ALA A 115 15.37 -13.82 8.91
C ALA A 115 16.31 -13.08 9.90
N THR A 116 16.88 -11.97 9.46
CA THR A 116 17.88 -11.16 10.17
C THR A 116 17.29 -10.20 11.20
N TYR A 117 16.15 -10.56 11.81
CA TYR A 117 15.52 -9.68 12.79
C TYR A 117 16.33 -9.55 14.09
N ASP A 118 16.45 -8.31 14.56
CA ASP A 118 16.97 -8.05 15.90
C ASP A 118 15.83 -8.06 16.92
N TRP A 119 15.64 -9.17 17.59
CA TRP A 119 14.59 -9.42 18.57
C TRP A 119 14.70 -8.58 19.85
N ASP A 120 15.83 -7.90 20.09
CA ASP A 120 15.97 -6.93 21.20
C ASP A 120 15.03 -5.72 21.01
N TYR A 121 14.57 -5.50 19.76
CA TYR A 121 13.65 -4.42 19.38
C TYR A 121 12.21 -4.91 19.10
N GLU A 122 11.85 -6.10 19.54
CA GLU A 122 10.47 -6.61 19.40
C GLU A 122 9.45 -5.68 20.06
N ILE A 123 8.30 -5.50 19.41
CA ILE A 123 7.11 -4.86 19.97
C ILE A 123 5.88 -5.73 19.73
N ALA A 124 4.91 -5.63 20.65
CA ALA A 124 3.58 -6.21 20.48
C ALA A 124 2.54 -5.18 20.90
N THR A 125 1.66 -4.78 20.00
CA THR A 125 0.77 -3.62 20.22
C THR A 125 -0.23 -3.82 21.35
N CYS A 126 -0.58 -5.08 21.68
CA CYS A 126 -1.49 -5.39 22.79
C CYS A 126 -0.86 -5.31 24.19
N LYS A 127 0.46 -5.12 24.27
CA LYS A 127 1.13 -4.99 25.56
C LYS A 127 0.97 -3.58 26.14
N PRO A 128 0.73 -3.42 27.45
CA PRO A 128 0.53 -2.13 28.10
C PRO A 128 1.66 -1.12 27.87
N GLU A 129 2.90 -1.58 27.80
CA GLU A 129 4.09 -0.77 27.49
C GLU A 129 4.10 -0.20 26.08
N TYR A 130 3.26 -0.73 25.16
CA TYR A 130 3.04 -0.17 23.85
C TYR A 130 1.80 0.71 23.80
N TYR A 131 0.61 0.17 24.13
CA TYR A 131 -0.64 0.91 23.95
C TYR A 131 -0.82 2.09 24.93
N LYS A 132 -0.04 2.19 26.00
CA LYS A 132 0.12 3.41 26.79
C LYS A 132 0.40 4.62 25.89
N TRP A 133 1.21 4.42 24.88
CA TRP A 133 1.63 5.49 23.98
C TRP A 133 0.60 5.79 22.89
N ASN A 134 -0.21 4.84 22.49
CA ASN A 134 -1.41 5.12 21.67
C ASN A 134 -2.33 6.08 22.41
N GLN A 135 -2.55 5.82 23.70
CA GLN A 135 -3.38 6.67 24.56
C GLN A 135 -2.76 8.06 24.73
N TRP A 136 -1.47 8.13 24.93
CA TRP A 136 -0.75 9.40 25.03
C TRP A 136 -0.85 10.21 23.72
N ILE A 137 -0.63 9.58 22.57
CA ILE A 137 -0.77 10.25 21.25
C ILE A 137 -2.20 10.74 21.05
N PHE A 138 -3.22 9.93 21.39
CA PHE A 138 -4.61 10.36 21.35
C PHE A 138 -4.82 11.65 22.15
N LEU A 139 -4.30 11.72 23.38
CA LEU A 139 -4.42 12.91 24.22
C LEU A 139 -3.73 14.14 23.61
N ARG A 140 -2.57 13.96 23.01
CA ARG A 140 -1.89 15.08 22.26
C ARG A 140 -2.73 15.55 21.07
N LEU A 141 -3.30 14.63 20.30
CA LEU A 141 -4.20 14.97 19.20
C LEU A 141 -5.49 15.67 19.72
N LEU A 142 -6.01 15.26 20.86
CA LEU A 142 -7.16 15.90 21.48
C LEU A 142 -6.83 17.34 21.92
N GLU A 143 -5.70 17.58 22.57
CA GLU A 143 -5.23 18.92 22.96
C GLU A 143 -5.06 19.87 21.76
N LYS A 144 -4.66 19.33 20.61
CA LYS A 144 -4.50 20.11 19.36
C LYS A 144 -5.81 20.27 18.56
N GLY A 145 -6.93 19.68 19.04
CA GLY A 145 -8.19 19.68 18.31
C GLY A 145 -8.19 18.81 17.05
N LEU A 146 -7.22 17.89 16.96
CA LEU A 146 -7.12 16.88 15.90
C LEU A 146 -7.86 15.57 16.25
N ALA A 147 -8.19 15.36 17.51
CA ALA A 147 -9.14 14.35 17.96
C ALA A 147 -10.40 15.05 18.48
N TYR A 148 -11.56 14.56 18.09
CA TYR A 148 -12.83 15.15 18.51
C TYR A 148 -13.97 14.11 18.49
N ARG A 149 -15.07 14.41 19.20
CA ARG A 149 -16.23 13.54 19.31
C ARG A 149 -17.45 14.24 18.72
N LYS A 150 -18.19 13.53 17.87
CA LYS A 150 -19.47 14.04 17.33
C LYS A 150 -20.47 12.91 17.09
N ASN A 151 -21.75 13.27 17.05
CA ASN A 151 -22.81 12.42 16.55
C ASN A 151 -22.84 12.52 15.03
N ALA A 152 -22.68 11.39 14.35
CA ALA A 152 -22.64 11.34 12.88
C ALA A 152 -23.18 10.00 12.37
N PRO A 153 -23.68 9.95 11.13
CA PRO A 153 -23.92 8.68 10.46
C PRO A 153 -22.57 7.95 10.25
N VAL A 154 -22.52 6.71 10.67
CA VAL A 154 -21.33 5.84 10.59
C VAL A 154 -21.69 4.51 9.92
N ASN A 155 -20.69 3.89 9.28
CA ASN A 155 -20.84 2.56 8.70
C ASN A 155 -20.82 1.51 9.81
N TRP A 156 -21.90 0.77 9.96
CA TRP A 156 -22.05 -0.32 10.91
C TRP A 156 -22.02 -1.67 10.21
N CYS A 157 -21.16 -2.57 10.65
CA CYS A 157 -21.19 -3.95 10.19
C CYS A 157 -22.05 -4.80 11.14
N PRO A 158 -23.22 -5.32 10.70
CA PRO A 158 -24.10 -6.10 11.58
C PRO A 158 -23.53 -7.47 11.94
N GLN A 159 -22.66 -8.05 11.12
CA GLN A 159 -22.00 -9.32 11.41
C GLN A 159 -20.83 -9.16 12.39
N CYS A 160 -20.03 -8.11 12.22
CA CYS A 160 -18.91 -7.82 13.14
C CYS A 160 -19.36 -7.06 14.38
N ASN A 161 -20.60 -6.54 14.42
CA ASN A 161 -21.16 -5.74 15.51
C ASN A 161 -20.25 -4.57 15.93
N THR A 162 -19.78 -3.79 14.97
CA THR A 162 -18.91 -2.62 15.20
C THR A 162 -19.01 -1.61 14.06
N VAL A 163 -18.62 -0.37 14.35
CA VAL A 163 -18.45 0.65 13.32
C VAL A 163 -17.17 0.41 12.54
N LEU A 164 -17.18 0.89 11.29
CA LEU A 164 -16.06 0.80 10.36
C LEU A 164 -15.68 2.21 9.88
N ALA A 165 -14.39 2.47 9.72
CA ALA A 165 -13.93 3.64 8.97
C ALA A 165 -14.35 3.51 7.49
N ASN A 166 -14.42 4.64 6.77
CA ASN A 166 -14.82 4.63 5.35
C ASN A 166 -13.91 3.75 4.49
N GLU A 167 -12.62 3.74 4.83
CA GLU A 167 -11.57 2.96 4.17
C GLU A 167 -11.74 1.45 4.34
N GLN A 168 -12.49 1.03 5.36
CA GLN A 168 -12.78 -0.38 5.66
C GLN A 168 -14.08 -0.89 5.01
N VAL A 169 -14.71 -0.05 4.19
CA VAL A 169 -15.90 -0.40 3.41
C VAL A 169 -15.54 -0.49 1.94
N ILE A 170 -15.63 -1.69 1.38
CA ILE A 170 -15.31 -1.98 -0.02
C ILE A 170 -16.58 -2.40 -0.72
N ASP A 171 -16.98 -1.69 -1.77
CA ASP A 171 -18.21 -1.94 -2.52
C ASP A 171 -19.46 -2.09 -1.64
N GLY A 172 -19.56 -1.24 -0.57
CA GLY A 172 -20.68 -1.23 0.39
C GLY A 172 -20.68 -2.36 1.39
N ALA A 173 -19.64 -3.17 1.41
CA ALA A 173 -19.50 -4.29 2.31
C ALA A 173 -18.28 -4.14 3.25
N CYS A 174 -18.34 -4.78 4.39
CA CYS A 174 -17.22 -4.87 5.34
C CYS A 174 -16.02 -5.56 4.68
N GLU A 175 -14.83 -4.95 4.72
CA GLU A 175 -13.58 -5.52 4.19
C GLU A 175 -13.24 -6.92 4.74
N ARG A 176 -13.73 -7.22 5.95
CA ARG A 176 -13.40 -8.44 6.72
C ARG A 176 -14.36 -9.60 6.47
N CYS A 177 -15.66 -9.35 6.66
CA CYS A 177 -16.67 -10.41 6.59
C CYS A 177 -17.53 -10.37 5.33
N HIS A 178 -17.34 -9.34 4.49
CA HIS A 178 -18.06 -9.11 3.24
C HIS A 178 -19.60 -8.97 3.42
N THR A 179 -20.05 -8.68 4.64
CA THR A 179 -21.44 -8.36 4.92
C THR A 179 -21.72 -6.91 4.55
N GLU A 180 -22.85 -6.65 3.94
CA GLU A 180 -23.32 -5.31 3.61
C GLU A 180 -23.40 -4.43 4.86
N VAL A 181 -22.90 -3.18 4.79
CA VAL A 181 -22.89 -2.27 5.92
C VAL A 181 -24.20 -1.51 6.04
N GLU A 182 -24.58 -1.18 7.26
CA GLU A 182 -25.72 -0.32 7.60
C GLU A 182 -25.23 1.06 8.02
N HIS A 183 -26.07 2.10 7.86
CA HIS A 183 -25.80 3.42 8.43
C HIS A 183 -26.52 3.62 9.75
N LYS A 184 -25.75 3.95 10.79
CA LYS A 184 -26.31 4.26 12.15
C LYS A 184 -25.81 5.63 12.60
N ASN A 185 -26.66 6.42 13.23
CA ASN A 185 -26.24 7.64 13.89
C ASN A 185 -25.70 7.29 15.29
N MET A 186 -24.40 7.53 15.47
CA MET A 186 -23.71 7.25 16.73
C MET A 186 -22.76 8.38 17.10
N THR A 187 -22.61 8.62 18.40
CA THR A 187 -21.60 9.56 18.89
C THR A 187 -20.25 8.86 19.01
N GLN A 188 -19.29 9.24 18.17
CA GLN A 188 -18.04 8.53 18.00
C GLN A 188 -16.84 9.50 17.99
N TRP A 189 -15.65 8.96 18.20
CA TRP A 189 -14.38 9.68 18.10
C TRP A 189 -13.82 9.65 16.68
N PHE A 190 -13.24 10.78 16.28
CA PHE A 190 -12.62 10.96 14.97
C PHE A 190 -11.25 11.62 15.11
N PHE A 191 -10.32 11.24 14.22
CA PHE A 191 -9.12 12.02 13.96
C PHE A 191 -9.31 12.89 12.71
N LYS A 192 -8.91 14.16 12.82
CA LYS A 192 -9.11 15.19 11.79
C LYS A 192 -8.03 15.09 10.70
N ILE A 193 -7.97 13.96 10.01
CA ILE A 193 -7.03 13.73 8.91
C ILE A 193 -7.24 14.71 7.76
N THR A 194 -8.47 15.24 7.59
CA THR A 194 -8.79 16.24 6.57
C THR A 194 -8.02 17.55 6.75
N ALA A 195 -7.53 17.85 7.96
CA ALA A 195 -6.70 19.02 8.21
C ALA A 195 -5.37 18.96 7.42
N TYR A 196 -4.92 17.76 7.06
CA TYR A 196 -3.69 17.53 6.31
C TYR A 196 -3.93 17.12 4.85
N ALA A 197 -5.16 17.14 4.35
CA ALA A 197 -5.53 16.64 3.03
C ALA A 197 -4.67 17.23 1.89
N GLN A 198 -4.42 18.55 1.91
CA GLN A 198 -3.59 19.21 0.90
C GLN A 198 -2.13 18.78 1.03
N GLU A 199 -1.58 18.81 2.23
CA GLU A 199 -0.18 18.47 2.47
C GLU A 199 0.12 16.98 2.12
N LEU A 200 -0.82 16.08 2.42
CA LEU A 200 -0.76 14.67 2.02
C LEU A 200 -0.67 14.51 0.49
N LEU A 201 -1.30 15.40 -0.29
CA LEU A 201 -1.19 15.41 -1.75
C LEU A 201 0.14 16.00 -2.23
N ASP A 202 0.55 17.14 -1.65
CA ASP A 202 1.71 17.92 -2.11
C ASP A 202 3.03 17.14 -1.94
N CYS A 203 3.12 16.27 -0.95
CA CYS A 203 4.29 15.43 -0.71
C CYS A 203 4.37 14.18 -1.60
N LEU A 204 3.25 13.68 -2.17
CA LEU A 204 3.23 12.44 -2.95
C LEU A 204 4.23 12.38 -4.12
N PRO A 205 4.41 13.44 -4.93
CA PRO A 205 5.34 13.39 -6.07
C PRO A 205 6.80 13.13 -5.65
N GLN A 206 7.19 13.51 -4.44
CA GLN A 206 8.55 13.42 -3.94
C GLN A 206 8.91 12.04 -3.37
N LEU A 207 7.90 11.20 -3.08
CA LEU A 207 8.09 9.88 -2.49
C LEU A 207 8.56 8.86 -3.55
N ASP A 208 9.56 8.04 -3.19
CA ASP A 208 9.97 6.87 -3.99
C ASP A 208 9.00 5.70 -3.75
N TRP A 209 7.75 5.93 -4.14
CA TRP A 209 6.66 4.98 -3.96
C TRP A 209 6.08 4.56 -5.32
N PRO A 210 5.46 3.37 -5.41
CA PRO A 210 4.81 2.91 -6.63
C PRO A 210 3.75 3.92 -7.11
N GLU A 211 3.77 4.25 -8.40
CA GLU A 211 2.84 5.21 -9.01
C GLU A 211 1.37 4.82 -8.81
N LYS A 212 1.08 3.51 -8.78
CA LYS A 212 -0.26 3.01 -8.48
C LYS A 212 -0.73 3.44 -7.09
N THR A 213 0.14 3.38 -6.08
CA THR A 213 -0.16 3.79 -4.70
C THR A 213 -0.38 5.29 -4.61
N LYS A 214 0.49 6.09 -5.23
CA LYS A 214 0.32 7.55 -5.31
C LYS A 214 -1.02 7.91 -5.94
N LYS A 215 -1.38 7.24 -7.05
CA LYS A 215 -2.67 7.46 -7.73
C LYS A 215 -3.87 7.05 -6.87
N ILE A 216 -3.78 5.93 -6.13
CA ILE A 216 -4.83 5.51 -5.20
C ILE A 216 -5.03 6.58 -4.12
N GLN A 217 -3.96 7.06 -3.48
CA GLN A 217 -4.07 8.10 -2.45
C GLN A 217 -4.59 9.41 -3.01
N THR A 218 -4.11 9.85 -4.17
CA THR A 218 -4.60 11.05 -4.85
C THR A 218 -6.11 10.96 -5.10
N ASN A 219 -6.57 9.84 -5.64
CA ASN A 219 -7.99 9.61 -5.91
C ASN A 219 -8.81 9.52 -4.61
N TRP A 220 -8.25 8.91 -3.56
CA TRP A 220 -8.93 8.77 -2.27
C TRP A 220 -9.10 10.12 -1.58
N ILE A 221 -8.04 10.93 -1.53
CA ILE A 221 -8.11 12.30 -1.01
C ILE A 221 -9.06 13.15 -1.86
N GLY A 222 -9.03 12.98 -3.18
CA GLY A 222 -10.04 13.48 -4.09
C GLY A 222 -10.21 14.99 -4.03
N ARG A 223 -9.10 15.74 -4.17
CA ARG A 223 -9.10 17.19 -4.22
C ARG A 223 -9.90 17.68 -5.42
N SER A 224 -10.85 18.56 -5.18
CA SER A 224 -11.69 19.17 -6.19
C SER A 224 -11.72 20.69 -6.01
N GLU A 225 -11.32 21.42 -7.03
CA GLU A 225 -11.46 22.88 -7.09
C GLU A 225 -12.79 23.23 -7.75
N GLY A 226 -13.54 24.09 -7.11
CA GLY A 226 -14.83 24.52 -7.62
C GLY A 226 -15.28 25.84 -7.04
N THR A 227 -16.55 26.08 -7.18
CA THR A 227 -17.22 27.27 -6.68
C THR A 227 -18.33 26.85 -5.72
N GLN A 228 -18.34 27.43 -4.53
CA GLN A 228 -19.49 27.38 -3.66
C GLN A 228 -20.43 28.51 -4.07
N ILE A 229 -21.65 28.18 -4.44
CA ILE A 229 -22.69 29.13 -4.84
C ILE A 229 -23.83 29.01 -3.84
N SER A 230 -24.36 30.13 -3.39
CA SER A 230 -25.46 30.19 -2.42
C SER A 230 -26.75 30.67 -3.09
N PHE A 231 -27.83 29.96 -2.73
CA PHE A 231 -29.20 30.32 -3.16
C PHE A 231 -30.00 30.73 -1.92
N LEU A 232 -30.70 31.81 -2.01
CA LEU A 232 -31.66 32.17 -0.97
C LEU A 232 -32.92 31.31 -1.10
N CYS A 233 -33.63 31.07 0.00
CA CYS A 233 -34.78 30.16 0.02
C CYS A 233 -36.07 30.90 0.32
N GLU A 234 -37.15 30.46 -0.31
CA GLU A 234 -38.50 30.96 -0.08
C GLU A 234 -39.46 29.79 0.17
N LYS A 235 -40.26 29.92 1.23
CA LYS A 235 -41.27 28.93 1.62
C LYS A 235 -42.59 29.70 1.86
N ASN A 236 -43.65 29.23 1.27
CA ASN A 236 -44.98 29.88 1.34
C ASN A 236 -44.98 31.37 0.94
N GLY A 237 -44.11 31.77 0.02
CA GLY A 237 -43.98 33.17 -0.44
C GLY A 237 -43.11 34.06 0.42
N GLU A 238 -42.57 33.57 1.51
CA GLU A 238 -41.70 34.32 2.45
C GLU A 238 -40.26 33.80 2.43
N ARG A 239 -39.30 34.74 2.63
CA ARG A 239 -37.87 34.38 2.81
C ARG A 239 -37.66 33.58 4.08
N LEU A 240 -37.04 32.42 3.95
CA LEU A 240 -36.63 31.67 5.12
C LEU A 240 -35.43 32.33 5.82
N LYS A 241 -35.47 32.28 7.14
CA LYS A 241 -34.42 32.83 8.02
C LYS A 241 -33.67 31.70 8.70
N ASP A 242 -32.37 31.93 8.93
CA ASP A 242 -31.52 31.13 9.76
C ASP A 242 -31.73 31.45 11.25
N GLU A 243 -31.13 30.71 12.16
CA GLU A 243 -31.23 30.84 13.62
C GLU A 243 -30.80 32.24 14.11
N ASP A 244 -29.88 32.91 13.42
CA ASP A 244 -29.40 34.28 13.70
C ASP A 244 -30.28 35.38 13.10
N GLY A 245 -31.36 35.02 12.39
CA GLY A 245 -32.29 35.96 11.73
C GLY A 245 -31.83 36.43 10.35
N SER A 246 -30.71 36.01 9.84
CA SER A 246 -30.27 36.26 8.47
C SER A 246 -31.04 35.39 7.45
N ASP A 247 -30.97 35.74 6.16
CA ASP A 247 -31.59 34.92 5.12
C ASP A 247 -30.91 33.55 5.01
N LEU A 248 -31.68 32.45 5.06
CA LEU A 248 -31.19 31.12 4.88
C LEU A 248 -30.57 30.95 3.50
N LYS A 249 -29.30 30.50 3.46
CA LYS A 249 -28.56 30.25 2.24
C LYS A 249 -28.39 28.76 2.04
N LEU A 250 -28.91 28.24 0.92
CA LEU A 250 -28.53 26.90 0.44
C LEU A 250 -27.22 26.99 -0.35
N SER A 251 -26.15 26.50 0.23
CA SER A 251 -24.85 26.49 -0.43
C SER A 251 -24.67 25.19 -1.25
N VAL A 252 -24.36 25.31 -2.51
CA VAL A 252 -24.00 24.22 -3.42
C VAL A 252 -22.53 24.33 -3.79
N PHE A 253 -21.86 23.20 -3.89
CA PHE A 253 -20.51 23.13 -4.45
C PHE A 253 -20.56 22.54 -5.85
N THR A 254 -19.96 23.23 -6.82
CA THR A 254 -19.90 22.77 -8.20
C THR A 254 -18.54 23.05 -8.85
N THR A 255 -18.05 22.11 -9.67
CA THR A 255 -16.91 22.31 -10.57
C THR A 255 -17.33 22.94 -11.90
N ARG A 256 -18.65 23.10 -12.13
CA ARG A 256 -19.28 23.58 -13.35
C ARG A 256 -20.12 24.84 -13.08
N ALA A 257 -19.49 25.84 -12.43
CA ALA A 257 -20.18 27.13 -12.20
C ALA A 257 -20.58 27.85 -13.51
N ASP A 258 -19.91 27.51 -14.63
CA ASP A 258 -20.28 27.94 -15.98
C ASP A 258 -21.71 27.53 -16.38
N THR A 259 -22.28 26.50 -15.80
CA THR A 259 -23.64 26.04 -16.07
C THR A 259 -24.73 26.73 -15.23
N LEU A 260 -24.37 27.68 -14.35
CA LEU A 260 -25.28 28.31 -13.37
C LEU A 260 -26.56 28.82 -14.02
N MET A 261 -26.46 29.46 -15.19
CA MET A 261 -27.63 30.04 -15.89
C MET A 261 -28.64 29.00 -16.39
N GLY A 262 -28.25 27.73 -16.45
CA GLY A 262 -29.08 26.57 -16.79
C GLY A 262 -29.73 25.86 -15.61
N VAL A 263 -29.60 26.39 -14.40
CA VAL A 263 -30.19 25.78 -13.20
C VAL A 263 -31.72 25.84 -13.29
N SER A 264 -32.34 24.65 -13.29
CA SER A 264 -33.80 24.50 -13.39
C SER A 264 -34.43 24.11 -12.06
N TYR A 265 -33.67 23.46 -11.17
CA TYR A 265 -34.12 23.09 -9.82
C TYR A 265 -32.90 22.92 -8.91
N VAL A 266 -33.17 22.86 -7.61
CA VAL A 266 -32.17 22.54 -6.58
C VAL A 266 -32.60 21.26 -5.89
N VAL A 267 -31.63 20.38 -5.54
CA VAL A 267 -31.90 19.10 -4.90
C VAL A 267 -31.24 19.05 -3.53
N VAL A 268 -31.98 18.61 -2.53
CA VAL A 268 -31.47 18.36 -1.17
C VAL A 268 -31.50 16.86 -0.86
N ALA A 269 -30.55 16.42 -0.07
CA ALA A 269 -30.53 15.03 0.40
C ALA A 269 -31.75 14.77 1.32
N PRO A 270 -32.47 13.66 1.13
CA PRO A 270 -33.67 13.36 1.92
C PRO A 270 -33.42 13.27 3.42
N GLU A 271 -32.25 12.75 3.81
CA GLU A 271 -31.80 12.60 5.21
C GLU A 271 -31.27 13.89 5.84
N SER A 272 -31.12 14.97 5.08
CA SER A 272 -30.65 16.26 5.60
C SER A 272 -31.71 16.96 6.47
N PRO A 273 -31.34 17.56 7.61
CA PRO A 273 -32.24 18.45 8.34
C PRO A 273 -32.82 19.58 7.50
N LEU A 274 -32.09 20.04 6.49
CA LEU A 274 -32.56 21.06 5.53
C LEU A 274 -33.80 20.58 4.76
N CYS A 275 -33.87 19.29 4.43
CA CYS A 275 -35.04 18.73 3.74
C CYS A 275 -36.31 18.94 4.56
N THR A 276 -36.28 18.65 5.84
CA THR A 276 -37.44 18.88 6.76
C THR A 276 -37.75 20.37 6.89
N LEU A 277 -36.74 21.23 7.03
CA LEU A 277 -36.90 22.70 7.15
C LEU A 277 -37.56 23.30 5.90
N LEU A 278 -37.18 22.81 4.73
CA LEU A 278 -37.69 23.29 3.43
C LEU A 278 -39.04 22.70 3.06
N THR A 279 -39.53 21.67 3.74
CA THR A 279 -40.77 21.00 3.43
C THR A 279 -41.97 21.81 3.92
N THR A 280 -42.88 22.17 3.03
CA THR A 280 -44.16 22.84 3.39
C THR A 280 -45.13 21.84 4.01
N ASP A 281 -46.12 22.30 4.75
CA ASP A 281 -47.12 21.43 5.36
C ASP A 281 -47.89 20.59 4.34
N GLU A 282 -48.18 21.18 3.15
CA GLU A 282 -48.84 20.47 2.05
C GLU A 282 -48.01 19.32 1.45
N CYS A 283 -46.66 19.42 1.50
CA CYS A 283 -45.75 18.39 0.97
C CYS A 283 -45.25 17.44 2.03
N ARG A 284 -45.54 17.67 3.30
CA ARG A 284 -44.98 16.96 4.45
C ARG A 284 -45.13 15.44 4.36
N GLU A 285 -46.34 14.96 4.18
CA GLU A 285 -46.67 13.53 4.11
C GLU A 285 -45.85 12.82 3.03
N LYS A 286 -45.79 13.36 1.81
CA LYS A 286 -45.04 12.80 0.68
C LYS A 286 -43.55 12.80 0.92
N VAL A 287 -42.99 13.84 1.56
CA VAL A 287 -41.56 13.92 1.87
C VAL A 287 -41.18 12.92 2.96
N GLU A 288 -41.98 12.79 4.02
CA GLU A 288 -41.74 11.80 5.08
C GLU A 288 -41.83 10.35 4.56
N GLU A 289 -42.80 10.04 3.69
CA GLU A 289 -42.88 8.74 3.00
C GLU A 289 -41.60 8.50 2.16
N TYR A 290 -41.15 9.52 1.44
CA TYR A 290 -39.96 9.42 0.61
C TYR A 290 -38.70 9.25 1.44
N GLN A 291 -38.56 9.98 2.57
CA GLN A 291 -37.47 9.80 3.53
C GLN A 291 -37.43 8.36 4.10
N ALA A 292 -38.59 7.79 4.42
CA ALA A 292 -38.69 6.41 4.88
C ALA A 292 -38.29 5.39 3.80
N PHE A 293 -38.62 5.68 2.54
CA PHE A 293 -38.24 4.87 1.39
C PHE A 293 -36.73 4.88 1.15
N THR A 294 -36.11 6.07 1.17
CA THR A 294 -34.69 6.24 0.86
C THR A 294 -33.75 5.70 1.95
N LYS A 295 -34.21 5.61 3.21
CA LYS A 295 -33.45 4.99 4.31
C LYS A 295 -33.09 3.52 4.08
N LYS A 296 -33.81 2.85 3.17
CA LYS A 296 -33.59 1.42 2.86
C LYS A 296 -32.56 1.20 1.76
N ALA A 297 -32.15 2.23 1.04
CA ALA A 297 -31.21 2.12 -0.07
C ALA A 297 -29.78 2.42 0.39
N SER A 298 -28.80 1.61 -0.05
CA SER A 298 -27.39 1.85 0.21
C SER A 298 -26.89 3.09 -0.56
N ASP A 299 -25.82 3.75 -0.07
CA ASP A 299 -25.21 4.88 -0.77
C ASP A 299 -24.70 4.49 -2.17
N ILE A 300 -24.29 3.23 -2.35
CA ILE A 300 -23.84 2.69 -3.64
C ILE A 300 -25.03 2.59 -4.62
N ASP A 301 -26.16 2.05 -4.17
CA ASP A 301 -27.37 2.00 -4.99
C ASP A 301 -27.82 3.41 -5.39
N ARG A 302 -27.74 4.34 -4.45
CA ARG A 302 -28.10 5.75 -4.66
C ARG A 302 -27.21 6.45 -5.69
N MET A 303 -25.91 6.14 -5.70
CA MET A 303 -24.93 6.70 -6.65
C MET A 303 -24.92 5.99 -8.02
N SER A 304 -25.66 4.89 -8.19
CA SER A 304 -25.73 4.15 -9.45
C SER A 304 -26.30 5.02 -10.57
N THR A 305 -25.59 5.11 -11.68
CA THR A 305 -26.05 5.83 -12.88
C THR A 305 -27.16 5.11 -13.62
N THR A 306 -27.30 3.79 -13.44
CA THR A 306 -28.29 2.93 -14.13
C THR A 306 -29.63 2.85 -13.40
N ARG A 307 -29.70 3.34 -12.14
CA ARG A 307 -30.92 3.32 -11.35
C ARG A 307 -31.88 4.43 -11.79
N GLU A 308 -33.15 4.13 -11.88
CA GLU A 308 -34.20 5.12 -12.13
C GLU A 308 -34.17 6.23 -11.07
N LYS A 309 -34.17 7.49 -11.50
CA LYS A 309 -34.12 8.65 -10.59
C LYS A 309 -35.47 8.83 -9.92
N THR A 310 -35.46 9.04 -8.60
CA THR A 310 -36.66 9.25 -7.79
C THR A 310 -36.53 10.56 -6.99
N GLY A 311 -37.65 11.14 -6.62
CA GLY A 311 -37.68 12.38 -5.84
C GLY A 311 -39.06 12.88 -5.56
N VAL A 312 -39.13 13.86 -4.65
CA VAL A 312 -40.35 14.53 -4.21
C VAL A 312 -40.13 16.05 -4.07
N PHE A 313 -41.10 16.82 -4.50
CA PHE A 313 -41.07 18.28 -4.34
C PHE A 313 -41.29 18.66 -2.87
N THR A 314 -40.47 19.59 -2.34
CA THR A 314 -40.53 20.02 -0.94
C THR A 314 -41.58 21.10 -0.69
N GLY A 315 -42.11 21.76 -1.74
CA GLY A 315 -42.99 22.89 -1.64
C GLY A 315 -42.29 24.26 -1.59
N SER A 316 -40.97 24.27 -1.44
CA SER A 316 -40.13 25.48 -1.35
C SER A 316 -39.37 25.75 -2.63
N TYR A 317 -38.87 27.00 -2.76
CA TYR A 317 -38.14 27.44 -3.93
C TYR A 317 -36.79 28.05 -3.53
N ALA A 318 -35.79 27.81 -4.35
CA ALA A 318 -34.51 28.50 -4.30
C ALA A 318 -34.54 29.69 -5.27
N ILE A 319 -33.91 30.79 -4.89
CA ILE A 319 -33.81 31.98 -5.71
C ILE A 319 -32.50 32.00 -6.44
N HIS A 320 -32.56 31.96 -7.76
CA HIS A 320 -31.38 31.99 -8.61
C HIS A 320 -30.56 33.25 -8.38
N PRO A 321 -29.28 33.20 -8.00
CA PRO A 321 -28.55 34.37 -7.47
C PRO A 321 -28.28 35.48 -8.49
N ILE A 322 -28.32 35.17 -9.81
CA ILE A 322 -28.15 36.19 -10.87
C ILE A 322 -29.49 36.67 -11.42
N THR A 323 -30.41 35.76 -11.76
CA THR A 323 -31.65 36.12 -12.45
C THR A 323 -32.81 36.49 -11.52
N GLY A 324 -32.70 36.12 -10.23
CA GLY A 324 -33.81 36.27 -9.26
C GLY A 324 -34.99 35.32 -9.49
N LYS A 325 -34.94 34.46 -10.48
CA LYS A 325 -36.01 33.46 -10.77
C LYS A 325 -36.11 32.42 -9.66
N LYS A 326 -37.36 31.99 -9.38
CA LYS A 326 -37.63 30.89 -8.45
C LYS A 326 -37.44 29.56 -9.16
N VAL A 327 -36.62 28.66 -8.58
CA VAL A 327 -36.45 27.29 -9.03
C VAL A 327 -36.90 26.36 -7.90
N PRO A 328 -37.66 25.28 -8.22
CA PRO A 328 -38.20 24.38 -7.18
C PRO A 328 -37.10 23.63 -6.45
N ILE A 329 -37.31 23.36 -5.16
CA ILE A 329 -36.41 22.53 -4.35
C ILE A 329 -37.02 21.12 -4.22
N TRP A 330 -36.27 20.11 -4.63
CA TRP A 330 -36.65 18.72 -4.59
C TRP A 330 -35.81 17.94 -3.57
N ALA A 331 -36.39 16.94 -2.94
CA ALA A 331 -35.63 15.91 -2.23
C ALA A 331 -35.45 14.72 -3.17
N SER A 332 -34.19 14.27 -3.34
CA SER A 332 -33.90 13.12 -4.20
C SER A 332 -32.75 12.30 -3.65
N ASP A 333 -32.85 10.97 -3.83
CA ASP A 333 -31.91 9.98 -3.29
C ASP A 333 -30.54 9.95 -4.02
N TYR A 334 -30.40 10.60 -5.17
CA TYR A 334 -29.10 10.73 -5.84
C TYR A 334 -28.20 11.82 -5.21
N VAL A 335 -28.71 12.58 -4.23
CA VAL A 335 -27.93 13.53 -3.41
C VAL A 335 -27.80 12.97 -2.01
N ILE A 336 -26.57 12.93 -1.50
CA ILE A 336 -26.21 12.36 -0.20
C ILE A 336 -25.79 13.49 0.74
N ALA A 337 -26.35 13.53 1.96
CA ALA A 337 -26.09 14.61 2.93
C ALA A 337 -24.62 14.64 3.40
N THR A 338 -23.94 13.54 3.35
CA THR A 338 -22.54 13.40 3.79
C THR A 338 -21.51 13.78 2.72
N TYR A 339 -21.97 14.13 1.50
CA TYR A 339 -21.08 14.56 0.41
C TYR A 339 -21.31 16.03 0.05
N GLY A 340 -20.23 16.83 0.08
CA GLY A 340 -20.29 18.28 -0.17
C GLY A 340 -21.15 18.99 0.85
N THR A 341 -22.14 19.75 0.40
CA THR A 341 -23.10 20.48 1.24
C THR A 341 -24.42 19.71 1.48
N GLY A 342 -24.57 18.52 0.90
CA GLY A 342 -25.85 17.79 0.87
C GLY A 342 -26.91 18.47 -0.01
N VAL A 343 -26.50 19.47 -0.81
CA VAL A 343 -27.36 20.24 -1.73
C VAL A 343 -26.65 20.35 -3.08
N VAL A 344 -27.35 20.15 -4.17
CA VAL A 344 -26.83 20.35 -5.53
C VAL A 344 -27.73 21.25 -6.35
N MET A 345 -27.16 22.08 -7.20
CA MET A 345 -27.89 22.78 -8.27
C MET A 345 -27.99 21.82 -9.46
N ALA A 346 -29.18 21.66 -10.01
CA ALA A 346 -29.44 20.78 -11.13
C ALA A 346 -29.45 21.54 -12.46
N VAL A 347 -28.67 20.99 -13.41
CA VAL A 347 -28.47 21.59 -14.74
C VAL A 347 -28.75 20.56 -15.85
N PRO A 348 -30.02 20.26 -16.10
CA PRO A 348 -30.43 19.13 -16.94
C PRO A 348 -29.85 19.11 -18.36
N ALA A 349 -29.55 20.26 -18.94
CA ALA A 349 -28.93 20.31 -20.25
C ALA A 349 -27.46 19.88 -20.27
N HIS A 350 -26.80 19.76 -19.08
CA HIS A 350 -25.35 19.57 -18.95
C HIS A 350 -24.91 18.52 -17.92
N ASP A 351 -25.87 17.74 -17.38
CA ASP A 351 -25.64 16.59 -16.50
C ASP A 351 -26.64 15.48 -16.82
N GLU A 352 -26.17 14.26 -17.02
CA GLU A 352 -27.02 13.11 -17.42
C GLU A 352 -28.06 12.77 -16.35
N ARG A 353 -27.69 12.82 -15.05
CA ARG A 353 -28.60 12.49 -13.94
C ARG A 353 -29.69 13.53 -13.82
N ASP A 354 -29.33 14.79 -13.95
CA ASP A 354 -30.26 15.90 -13.89
C ASP A 354 -31.21 15.88 -15.12
N TYR A 355 -30.69 15.48 -16.27
CA TYR A 355 -31.47 15.33 -17.49
C TYR A 355 -32.56 14.24 -17.38
N GLU A 356 -32.16 13.06 -16.87
CA GLU A 356 -33.11 11.97 -16.63
C GLU A 356 -34.21 12.37 -15.62
N PHE A 357 -33.79 13.03 -14.52
CA PHE A 357 -34.71 13.52 -13.51
C PHE A 357 -35.66 14.57 -14.07
N ALA A 358 -35.14 15.56 -14.78
CA ALA A 358 -35.94 16.64 -15.35
C ALA A 358 -36.97 16.10 -16.37
N LYS A 359 -36.61 15.12 -17.20
CA LYS A 359 -37.54 14.44 -18.11
C LYS A 359 -38.65 13.69 -17.38
N LYS A 360 -38.32 13.00 -16.29
CA LYS A 360 -39.29 12.23 -15.50
C LYS A 360 -40.33 13.11 -14.82
N PHE A 361 -39.89 14.27 -14.31
CA PHE A 361 -40.74 15.17 -13.54
C PHE A 361 -41.21 16.42 -14.31
N ASP A 362 -41.02 16.41 -15.62
CA ASP A 362 -41.43 17.48 -16.55
C ASP A 362 -40.90 18.86 -16.14
N LEU A 363 -39.60 18.90 -15.77
CA LEU A 363 -38.90 20.12 -15.36
C LEU A 363 -38.22 20.78 -16.56
N PRO A 364 -38.03 22.14 -16.54
CA PRO A 364 -37.39 22.84 -17.64
C PRO A 364 -35.96 22.36 -17.92
N ILE A 365 -35.61 22.21 -19.21
CA ILE A 365 -34.25 21.90 -19.66
C ILE A 365 -33.74 23.07 -20.50
N GLN A 366 -32.79 23.85 -19.94
CA GLN A 366 -32.28 25.04 -20.60
C GLN A 366 -30.84 24.85 -21.00
N ARG A 367 -30.51 24.83 -22.29
CA ARG A 367 -29.15 24.81 -22.81
C ARG A 367 -28.45 26.14 -22.50
N VAL A 368 -27.28 26.06 -21.88
CA VAL A 368 -26.43 27.23 -21.59
C VAL A 368 -24.97 27.04 -21.98
N ILE A 369 -24.61 25.83 -22.42
CA ILE A 369 -23.30 25.53 -23.01
C ILE A 369 -23.52 24.84 -24.36
N ALA A 370 -22.73 25.24 -25.35
CA ALA A 370 -22.70 24.62 -26.67
C ALA A 370 -21.25 24.44 -27.16
N SER A 371 -21.03 23.58 -28.14
CA SER A 371 -19.72 23.36 -28.76
C SER A 371 -19.19 24.62 -29.48
N SER A 372 -20.12 25.42 -30.02
CA SER A 372 -19.91 26.77 -30.55
C SER A 372 -21.16 27.63 -30.36
N ALA A 373 -21.06 28.95 -30.58
CA ALA A 373 -22.16 29.89 -30.35
C ALA A 373 -23.43 29.54 -31.14
N ASP A 374 -23.32 28.96 -32.31
CA ASP A 374 -24.42 28.63 -33.21
C ASP A 374 -24.71 27.10 -33.26
N ALA A 375 -24.11 26.30 -32.36
CA ALA A 375 -24.28 24.84 -32.40
C ALA A 375 -25.58 24.37 -31.72
N GLU A 376 -26.29 23.43 -32.38
CA GLU A 376 -27.45 22.71 -31.81
C GLU A 376 -27.01 21.30 -31.41
N ASP A 377 -26.19 21.22 -30.33
CA ASP A 377 -25.70 19.93 -29.83
C ASP A 377 -26.85 19.10 -29.25
N GLU A 378 -26.71 17.77 -29.29
CA GLU A 378 -27.63 16.86 -28.62
C GLU A 378 -27.57 17.03 -27.10
N LEU A 379 -28.70 16.89 -26.41
CA LEU A 379 -28.79 17.02 -24.95
C LEU A 379 -28.87 15.63 -24.29
N PRO A 380 -28.22 15.43 -23.13
CA PRO A 380 -27.42 16.45 -22.41
C PRO A 380 -26.02 16.66 -23.02
N PHE A 381 -25.60 17.90 -23.18
CA PHE A 381 -24.24 18.26 -23.62
C PHE A 381 -23.34 18.45 -22.41
N ILE A 382 -22.52 17.44 -22.10
CA ILE A 382 -21.69 17.39 -20.88
C ILE A 382 -20.29 17.96 -21.06
N GLU A 383 -19.87 18.21 -22.29
CA GLU A 383 -18.56 18.72 -22.63
C GLU A 383 -18.39 20.20 -22.24
N LYS A 384 -17.12 20.65 -22.26
CA LYS A 384 -16.81 22.08 -22.13
C LYS A 384 -17.07 22.76 -23.46
N GLY A 385 -17.58 23.99 -23.41
CA GLY A 385 -17.89 24.76 -24.62
C GLY A 385 -17.91 26.25 -24.34
N VAL A 386 -18.73 26.97 -25.10
CA VAL A 386 -19.01 28.41 -24.97
C VAL A 386 -20.40 28.59 -24.37
N LEU A 387 -20.57 29.65 -23.58
CA LEU A 387 -21.85 29.96 -22.99
C LEU A 387 -22.81 30.51 -24.08
N VAL A 388 -24.05 30.05 -24.01
CA VAL A 388 -25.19 30.50 -24.82
C VAL A 388 -26.41 30.66 -23.91
N ASN A 389 -27.38 31.47 -24.26
CA ASN A 389 -28.60 31.71 -23.47
C ASN A 389 -28.30 32.11 -22.01
N SER A 390 -27.16 32.72 -21.76
CA SER A 390 -26.65 33.10 -20.43
C SER A 390 -26.54 34.63 -20.26
N GLY A 391 -27.11 35.41 -21.16
CA GLY A 391 -27.16 36.86 -21.11
C GLY A 391 -25.79 37.53 -21.23
N GLU A 392 -25.36 38.25 -20.23
CA GLU A 392 -24.05 38.93 -20.23
C GLU A 392 -22.83 37.97 -20.27
N PHE A 393 -23.04 36.70 -20.06
CA PHE A 393 -21.98 35.70 -20.11
C PHE A 393 -21.89 34.93 -21.44
N ASP A 394 -22.80 35.22 -22.40
CA ASP A 394 -22.81 34.58 -23.71
C ASP A 394 -21.46 34.80 -24.43
N GLY A 395 -20.99 33.71 -25.07
CA GLY A 395 -19.73 33.72 -25.80
C GLY A 395 -18.47 33.47 -24.94
N LEU A 396 -18.57 33.49 -23.62
CA LEU A 396 -17.46 33.16 -22.73
C LEU A 396 -17.16 31.66 -22.77
N ASN A 397 -15.86 31.31 -22.73
CA ASN A 397 -15.45 29.94 -22.58
C ASN A 397 -15.55 29.47 -21.11
N PHE A 398 -15.41 28.14 -20.89
CA PHE A 398 -15.51 27.48 -19.60
C PHE A 398 -14.80 28.25 -18.44
N LYS A 399 -13.52 28.63 -18.64
CA LYS A 399 -12.73 29.26 -17.56
C LYS A 399 -13.13 30.70 -17.32
N THR A 400 -13.26 31.50 -18.37
CA THR A 400 -13.64 32.91 -18.27
C THR A 400 -15.06 33.09 -17.75
N ALA A 401 -15.96 32.14 -18.06
CA ALA A 401 -17.32 32.17 -17.54
C ALA A 401 -17.37 31.97 -16.02
N ILE A 402 -16.61 30.98 -15.50
CA ILE A 402 -16.52 30.74 -14.05
C ILE A 402 -15.98 31.99 -13.34
N ASP A 403 -14.90 32.59 -13.87
CA ASP A 403 -14.30 33.80 -13.30
C ASP A 403 -15.31 34.96 -13.26
N ALA A 404 -16.03 35.21 -14.37
CA ALA A 404 -17.03 36.29 -14.47
C ALA A 404 -18.23 36.07 -13.53
N ILE A 405 -18.73 34.83 -13.41
CA ILE A 405 -19.84 34.49 -12.49
C ILE A 405 -19.41 34.71 -11.03
N ILE A 406 -18.18 34.28 -10.67
CA ILE A 406 -17.68 34.51 -9.31
C ILE A 406 -17.50 36.00 -9.04
N GLU A 407 -16.88 36.76 -9.95
CA GLU A 407 -16.67 38.20 -9.81
C GLU A 407 -18.00 38.96 -9.57
N LYS A 408 -19.06 38.50 -10.23
CA LYS A 408 -20.41 39.10 -10.05
C LYS A 408 -21.06 38.77 -8.71
N LEU A 409 -20.89 37.54 -8.22
CA LEU A 409 -21.61 37.05 -7.04
C LEU A 409 -20.82 37.21 -5.73
N GLN A 410 -19.49 37.26 -5.78
CA GLN A 410 -18.62 37.36 -4.61
C GLN A 410 -18.86 38.63 -3.76
N PRO A 411 -19.07 39.84 -4.35
CA PRO A 411 -19.36 41.04 -3.54
C PRO A 411 -20.66 40.95 -2.75
N GLN A 412 -21.57 40.07 -3.18
CA GLN A 412 -22.85 39.82 -2.51
C GLN A 412 -22.75 38.69 -1.47
N GLY A 413 -21.59 38.06 -1.34
CA GLY A 413 -21.40 36.90 -0.49
C GLY A 413 -22.18 35.66 -0.97
N MET A 414 -22.45 35.59 -2.30
CA MET A 414 -23.24 34.50 -2.92
C MET A 414 -22.40 33.51 -3.70
N ALA A 415 -21.09 33.76 -3.92
CA ALA A 415 -20.16 32.81 -4.50
C ALA A 415 -18.76 33.02 -3.94
N GLU A 416 -18.04 31.92 -3.81
CA GLU A 416 -16.61 31.87 -3.47
C GLU A 416 -15.92 30.70 -4.12
N ARG A 417 -14.63 30.84 -4.45
CA ARG A 417 -13.81 29.68 -4.83
C ARG A 417 -13.58 28.80 -3.62
N LYS A 418 -13.70 27.52 -3.81
CA LYS A 418 -13.53 26.55 -2.72
C LYS A 418 -12.82 25.31 -3.19
N ILE A 419 -11.99 24.78 -2.32
CA ILE A 419 -11.36 23.46 -2.49
C ILE A 419 -12.11 22.51 -1.55
N ASN A 420 -12.61 21.45 -2.10
CA ASN A 420 -13.21 20.35 -1.35
C ASN A 420 -12.36 19.08 -1.51
N TYR A 421 -12.41 18.24 -0.50
CA TYR A 421 -11.79 16.93 -0.49
C TYR A 421 -12.85 15.86 -0.31
N ARG A 422 -12.69 14.71 -0.99
CA ARG A 422 -13.54 13.55 -0.78
C ARG A 422 -13.17 12.82 0.51
N LEU A 423 -11.89 12.91 0.91
CA LEU A 423 -11.38 12.40 2.17
C LEU A 423 -12.27 12.89 3.33
N ARG A 424 -12.61 11.97 4.23
CA ARG A 424 -13.35 12.27 5.46
C ARG A 424 -12.44 12.02 6.66
N ASP A 425 -12.84 12.59 7.81
CA ASP A 425 -12.10 12.35 9.05
C ASP A 425 -12.16 10.89 9.45
N TRP A 426 -11.06 10.41 9.99
CA TRP A 426 -10.87 9.01 10.34
C TRP A 426 -11.63 8.65 11.60
N LEU A 427 -12.62 7.77 11.48
CA LEU A 427 -13.44 7.24 12.58
C LEU A 427 -12.64 6.20 13.35
N ILE A 428 -12.29 6.49 14.60
CA ILE A 428 -11.42 5.63 15.40
C ILE A 428 -12.15 4.79 16.46
N SER A 429 -13.36 5.14 16.86
CA SER A 429 -14.13 4.36 17.86
C SER A 429 -14.49 2.96 17.37
N ARG A 430 -14.29 1.94 18.19
CA ARG A 430 -14.72 0.56 17.95
C ARG A 430 -15.45 0.01 19.17
N GLN A 431 -16.60 -0.62 18.97
CA GLN A 431 -17.40 -1.29 20.00
C GLN A 431 -16.89 -2.71 20.20
N ARG A 432 -15.59 -2.82 20.51
CA ARG A 432 -14.88 -4.09 20.65
C ARG A 432 -14.04 -4.08 21.92
N TYR A 433 -13.82 -5.26 22.49
CA TYR A 433 -13.01 -5.44 23.69
C TYR A 433 -11.50 -5.36 23.38
N TRP A 434 -11.04 -6.10 22.35
CA TRP A 434 -9.61 -6.29 22.09
C TRP A 434 -9.03 -5.15 21.26
N GLY A 435 -8.68 -4.07 21.93
CA GLY A 435 -8.12 -2.84 21.34
C GLY A 435 -7.66 -1.86 22.42
N THR A 436 -6.99 -0.78 22.02
CA THR A 436 -6.53 0.27 22.95
C THR A 436 -7.71 1.04 23.51
N PRO A 437 -7.96 1.07 24.85
CA PRO A 437 -9.02 1.88 25.43
C PRO A 437 -8.83 3.37 25.20
N ILE A 438 -9.92 4.09 24.93
CA ILE A 438 -9.89 5.54 24.75
C ILE A 438 -9.70 6.22 26.11
N PRO A 439 -8.61 7.04 26.31
CA PRO A 439 -8.22 7.52 27.64
C PRO A 439 -8.97 8.79 28.06
N VAL A 440 -10.30 8.75 28.09
CA VAL A 440 -11.13 9.85 28.58
C VAL A 440 -12.17 9.37 29.57
N VAL A 441 -12.65 10.31 30.38
CA VAL A 441 -13.67 10.12 31.39
C VAL A 441 -14.84 11.06 31.09
N HIS A 442 -16.07 10.54 31.15
CA HIS A 442 -17.31 11.29 31.02
C HIS A 442 -17.84 11.67 32.42
N CYS A 443 -17.77 12.95 32.74
CA CYS A 443 -18.21 13.51 34.02
C CYS A 443 -19.44 14.42 33.78
N GLU A 444 -20.48 14.23 34.55
CA GLU A 444 -21.70 15.04 34.44
C GLU A 444 -21.46 16.54 34.68
N LYS A 445 -20.45 16.88 35.52
CA LYS A 445 -20.11 18.28 35.85
C LYS A 445 -19.10 18.87 34.89
N CYS A 446 -18.13 18.09 34.42
CA CYS A 446 -16.96 18.58 33.67
C CYS A 446 -17.01 18.23 32.18
N GLY A 447 -17.98 17.43 31.74
CA GLY A 447 -18.04 16.90 30.38
C GLY A 447 -16.99 15.81 30.14
N VAL A 448 -16.38 15.84 28.94
CA VAL A 448 -15.28 14.94 28.58
C VAL A 448 -13.98 15.43 29.22
N VAL A 449 -13.34 14.58 30.00
CA VAL A 449 -12.10 14.88 30.75
C VAL A 449 -11.00 13.89 30.36
N PRO A 450 -9.85 14.36 29.83
CA PRO A 450 -8.70 13.51 29.56
C PRO A 450 -8.18 12.82 30.84
N VAL A 451 -7.74 11.58 30.70
CA VAL A 451 -6.99 10.89 31.77
C VAL A 451 -5.58 11.54 31.86
N PRO A 452 -5.10 11.91 33.06
CA PRO A 452 -3.76 12.45 33.22
C PRO A 452 -2.67 11.48 32.75
N ASP A 453 -1.56 12.02 32.22
CA ASP A 453 -0.45 11.22 31.66
C ASP A 453 0.15 10.25 32.67
N ASP A 454 0.24 10.65 33.94
CA ASP A 454 0.75 9.83 35.06
C ASP A 454 -0.21 8.67 35.48
N GLN A 455 -1.42 8.67 34.95
CA GLN A 455 -2.41 7.59 35.15
C GLN A 455 -2.52 6.66 33.95
N LEU A 456 -1.74 6.86 32.89
CA LEU A 456 -1.64 5.96 31.77
C LEU A 456 -0.73 4.77 32.07
N PRO A 457 -1.04 3.57 31.55
CA PRO A 457 -2.16 3.26 30.66
C PRO A 457 -3.49 3.01 31.41
N VAL A 458 -4.61 3.37 30.76
CA VAL A 458 -5.91 2.81 31.09
C VAL A 458 -5.90 1.37 30.62
N LEU A 459 -5.87 0.43 31.57
CA LEU A 459 -5.71 -0.99 31.28
C LEU A 459 -7.02 -1.64 30.83
N LEU A 460 -6.91 -2.62 29.94
CA LEU A 460 -8.02 -3.53 29.62
C LEU A 460 -8.26 -4.48 30.82
N PRO A 461 -9.49 -4.59 31.31
CA PRO A 461 -9.83 -5.59 32.33
C PRO A 461 -9.77 -7.01 31.74
N TYR A 462 -9.36 -8.00 32.52
CA TYR A 462 -9.28 -9.38 32.05
C TYR A 462 -10.66 -10.08 32.09
N ASP A 463 -11.39 -9.92 33.18
CA ASP A 463 -12.68 -10.60 33.39
C ASP A 463 -13.83 -9.83 32.72
N VAL A 464 -13.93 -9.98 31.38
CA VAL A 464 -14.98 -9.34 30.57
C VAL A 464 -15.60 -10.36 29.63
N GLU A 465 -16.94 -10.35 29.52
CA GLU A 465 -17.65 -11.05 28.44
C GLU A 465 -17.40 -10.29 27.10
N PHE A 466 -16.47 -10.79 26.32
CA PHE A 466 -16.02 -10.12 25.09
C PHE A 466 -16.81 -10.48 23.83
N ARG A 467 -17.89 -11.26 23.93
CA ARG A 467 -18.74 -11.58 22.77
C ARG A 467 -19.55 -10.35 22.36
N PRO A 468 -19.44 -9.90 21.11
CA PRO A 468 -20.12 -8.71 20.65
C PRO A 468 -21.62 -8.99 20.46
N ASP A 469 -22.44 -8.09 20.98
CA ASP A 469 -23.90 -8.12 20.83
C ASP A 469 -24.48 -6.78 20.34
N GLY A 470 -23.63 -5.89 19.84
CA GLY A 470 -24.00 -4.58 19.33
C GLY A 470 -23.69 -3.42 20.30
N GLU A 471 -23.30 -3.73 21.54
CA GLU A 471 -22.72 -2.77 22.49
C GLU A 471 -21.26 -3.10 22.75
N SER A 472 -20.50 -2.10 23.20
CA SER A 472 -19.12 -2.34 23.61
C SER A 472 -19.09 -3.29 24.82
N PRO A 473 -18.31 -4.38 24.79
CA PRO A 473 -18.17 -5.27 25.93
C PRO A 473 -17.69 -4.56 27.21
N LEU A 474 -16.87 -3.50 27.06
CA LEU A 474 -16.39 -2.70 28.18
C LEU A 474 -17.52 -1.92 28.89
N ALA A 475 -18.57 -1.53 28.15
CA ALA A 475 -19.72 -0.84 28.72
C ALA A 475 -20.45 -1.66 29.80
N LYS A 476 -20.32 -2.98 29.72
CA LYS A 476 -20.94 -3.95 30.66
C LYS A 476 -20.04 -4.31 31.84
N CYS A 477 -18.80 -3.84 31.84
CA CYS A 477 -17.83 -4.10 32.91
C CYS A 477 -17.85 -2.94 33.92
N ASP A 478 -18.58 -3.09 35.04
CA ASP A 478 -18.71 -2.05 36.07
C ASP A 478 -17.35 -1.65 36.67
N GLU A 479 -16.43 -2.60 36.83
CA GLU A 479 -15.08 -2.35 37.34
C GLU A 479 -14.30 -1.43 36.39
N PHE A 480 -14.43 -1.60 35.06
CA PHE A 480 -13.81 -0.73 34.09
C PHE A 480 -14.52 0.61 33.99
N MET A 481 -15.86 0.60 33.91
CA MET A 481 -16.65 1.80 33.64
C MET A 481 -16.63 2.83 34.76
N ASN A 482 -16.73 2.35 36.05
CA ASN A 482 -16.86 3.25 37.19
C ASN A 482 -15.50 3.81 37.61
N THR A 483 -15.41 5.14 37.64
CA THR A 483 -14.16 5.85 38.01
C THR A 483 -14.49 7.18 38.66
N THR A 484 -13.48 7.93 39.02
CA THR A 484 -13.60 9.31 39.53
C THR A 484 -13.08 10.29 38.49
N CYS A 485 -13.75 11.42 38.39
CA CYS A 485 -13.31 12.50 37.49
C CYS A 485 -11.94 13.08 37.94
N PRO A 486 -10.90 13.06 37.10
CA PRO A 486 -9.61 13.60 37.48
C PRO A 486 -9.62 15.11 37.79
N LYS A 487 -10.62 15.83 37.25
CA LYS A 487 -10.71 17.29 37.39
C LYS A 487 -11.45 17.73 38.66
N CYS A 488 -12.53 17.03 39.06
CA CYS A 488 -13.40 17.47 40.16
C CYS A 488 -13.60 16.41 41.23
N GLY A 489 -13.07 15.18 41.08
CA GLY A 489 -13.20 14.09 42.05
C GLY A 489 -14.62 13.45 42.15
N ALA A 490 -15.58 13.91 41.34
CA ALA A 490 -16.93 13.34 41.32
C ALA A 490 -16.94 11.93 40.65
N PRO A 491 -17.93 11.06 40.97
CA PRO A 491 -18.17 9.84 40.22
C PRO A 491 -18.30 10.14 38.71
N ALA A 492 -17.68 9.29 37.91
CA ALA A 492 -17.64 9.47 36.46
C ALA A 492 -17.54 8.12 35.75
N LYS A 493 -17.71 8.08 34.45
CA LYS A 493 -17.63 6.87 33.63
C LYS A 493 -16.47 6.96 32.65
N ARG A 494 -15.74 5.86 32.42
CA ARG A 494 -14.77 5.75 31.33
C ARG A 494 -15.48 5.72 29.98
N ASP A 495 -14.77 6.06 28.92
CA ASP A 495 -15.26 5.79 27.57
C ASP A 495 -15.25 4.27 27.32
N PRO A 496 -16.36 3.68 26.83
CA PRO A 496 -16.44 2.25 26.64
C PRO A 496 -15.84 1.76 25.34
N ASP A 497 -15.48 2.65 24.41
CA ASP A 497 -14.95 2.26 23.10
C ASP A 497 -13.44 2.04 23.15
N THR A 498 -12.95 1.20 22.25
CA THR A 498 -11.53 1.05 21.95
C THR A 498 -11.20 1.75 20.65
N MET A 499 -9.91 2.01 20.41
CA MET A 499 -9.44 2.61 19.18
C MET A 499 -9.35 1.58 18.05
N ASP A 500 -9.50 2.06 16.82
CA ASP A 500 -9.18 1.33 15.61
C ASP A 500 -7.75 0.78 15.67
N THR A 501 -7.55 -0.45 15.26
CA THR A 501 -6.24 -1.12 15.26
C THR A 501 -5.21 -0.41 14.38
N PHE A 502 -5.64 0.37 13.37
CA PHE A 502 -4.72 1.18 12.58
C PHE A 502 -4.08 2.33 13.36
N VAL A 503 -4.60 2.70 14.53
CA VAL A 503 -3.93 3.63 15.46
C VAL A 503 -2.64 3.00 15.97
N ASP A 504 -2.67 1.71 16.29
CA ASP A 504 -1.51 0.95 16.75
C ASP A 504 -0.40 0.94 15.70
N SER A 505 -0.74 0.69 14.44
CA SER A 505 0.23 0.57 13.34
C SER A 505 0.64 1.91 12.71
N SER A 506 0.05 3.04 13.10
CA SER A 506 0.35 4.34 12.48
C SER A 506 1.65 5.00 12.93
N TRP A 507 2.30 4.48 13.99
CA TRP A 507 3.53 5.07 14.53
C TRP A 507 4.56 4.03 15.00
N TYR A 508 4.33 2.74 14.80
CA TYR A 508 5.17 1.65 15.28
C TYR A 508 6.62 1.72 14.78
N GLN A 509 6.86 2.27 13.58
CA GLN A 509 8.19 2.54 13.04
C GLN A 509 8.98 3.51 13.91
N LEU A 510 8.32 4.41 14.64
CA LEU A 510 8.94 5.33 15.58
C LEU A 510 9.23 4.64 16.92
N ARG A 511 8.47 3.61 17.28
CA ARG A 511 8.63 2.87 18.53
C ARG A 511 9.78 1.88 18.49
N TYR A 512 10.01 1.23 17.35
CA TYR A 512 11.05 0.20 17.25
C TYR A 512 12.43 0.64 17.75
N PRO A 513 12.99 1.77 17.30
CA PRO A 513 14.34 2.15 17.72
C PRO A 513 14.47 2.41 19.23
N ASP A 514 13.37 2.73 19.90
CA ASP A 514 13.35 3.09 21.33
C ASP A 514 12.27 2.31 22.13
N ASN A 515 12.11 1.02 21.80
CA ASN A 515 11.02 0.18 22.28
C ASN A 515 10.98 -0.02 23.81
N LYS A 516 12.08 0.25 24.51
CA LYS A 516 12.23 0.10 25.98
C LYS A 516 12.05 1.40 26.76
N ASN A 517 11.80 2.52 26.08
CA ASN A 517 11.58 3.80 26.74
C ASN A 517 10.22 3.79 27.46
N ASP A 518 10.23 3.98 28.78
CA ASP A 518 9.04 4.00 29.64
C ASP A 518 8.60 5.41 30.05
N LYS A 519 9.39 6.45 29.68
CA LYS A 519 9.18 7.87 30.01
C LYS A 519 8.46 8.65 28.92
N GLU A 520 8.74 8.30 27.67
CA GLU A 520 8.18 8.94 26.48
C GLU A 520 7.99 7.90 25.37
N PRO A 521 7.12 8.15 24.35
CA PRO A 521 6.88 7.18 23.30
C PRO A 521 8.14 6.81 22.53
N PHE A 522 9.04 7.76 22.38
CA PHE A 522 10.37 7.64 21.79
C PHE A 522 11.20 8.89 22.07
N ASN A 523 12.53 8.74 22.14
CA ASN A 523 13.44 9.87 22.22
C ASN A 523 13.59 10.55 20.86
N ARG A 524 13.28 11.84 20.77
CA ARG A 524 13.28 12.61 19.53
C ARG A 524 14.63 12.57 18.81
N GLU A 525 15.74 12.82 19.51
CA GLU A 525 17.07 12.85 18.88
C GLU A 525 17.47 11.50 18.28
N LEU A 526 17.05 10.40 18.92
CA LEU A 526 17.26 9.06 18.40
C LEU A 526 16.42 8.81 17.15
N ILE A 527 15.15 9.21 17.19
CA ILE A 527 14.23 8.99 16.07
C ILE A 527 14.63 9.85 14.87
N ASP A 528 15.04 11.09 15.05
CA ASP A 528 15.51 11.95 13.95
C ASP A 528 16.78 11.40 13.27
N LYS A 529 17.56 10.55 13.98
CA LYS A 529 18.70 9.82 13.40
C LYS A 529 18.30 8.51 12.71
N MET A 530 17.28 7.83 13.22
CA MET A 530 16.88 6.50 12.76
C MET A 530 15.83 6.54 11.66
N CYS A 531 14.91 7.50 11.70
CA CYS A 531 13.81 7.68 10.77
C CYS A 531 14.07 8.84 9.81
N PRO A 532 13.35 8.88 8.67
CA PRO A 532 12.34 7.93 8.23
C PRO A 532 12.89 6.54 7.92
N VAL A 533 12.00 5.55 7.81
CA VAL A 533 12.37 4.19 7.34
C VAL A 533 12.91 4.28 5.91
N ASP A 534 14.06 3.71 5.65
CA ASP A 534 14.72 3.80 4.35
C ASP A 534 14.04 2.89 3.29
N LYS A 535 13.69 1.68 3.69
CA LYS A 535 12.99 0.71 2.82
C LYS A 535 11.82 0.09 3.55
N TYR A 536 10.61 0.31 3.03
CA TYR A 536 9.37 -0.22 3.57
C TYR A 536 8.71 -1.19 2.59
N VAL A 537 8.31 -2.36 3.08
CA VAL A 537 7.76 -3.43 2.21
C VAL A 537 6.44 -3.94 2.77
N GLY A 538 5.41 -4.01 1.91
CA GLY A 538 4.10 -4.52 2.34
C GLY A 538 3.04 -4.54 1.27
N GLY A 539 1.83 -4.98 1.63
CA GLY A 539 0.72 -5.19 0.71
C GLY A 539 0.16 -3.89 0.10
N PRO A 540 -0.25 -3.91 -1.18
CA PRO A 540 -0.83 -2.75 -1.85
C PRO A 540 -2.23 -2.37 -1.34
N GLU A 541 -2.91 -3.27 -0.63
CA GLU A 541 -4.23 -3.04 -0.02
C GLU A 541 -4.22 -1.93 1.03
N HIS A 542 -3.05 -1.66 1.61
CA HIS A 542 -2.88 -0.62 2.63
C HIS A 542 -2.70 0.80 2.07
N ALA A 543 -2.79 0.98 0.76
CA ALA A 543 -2.54 2.27 0.10
C ALA A 543 -3.40 3.42 0.65
N ALA A 544 -4.71 3.20 0.85
CA ALA A 544 -5.66 4.21 1.35
C ALA A 544 -6.00 4.03 2.84
N MET A 545 -5.39 3.07 3.54
CA MET A 545 -5.58 2.80 4.98
C MET A 545 -4.29 3.09 5.74
N HIS A 546 -3.56 2.06 6.17
CA HIS A 546 -2.35 2.19 6.98
C HIS A 546 -1.35 3.23 6.44
N LEU A 547 -1.04 3.20 5.13
CA LEU A 547 -0.07 4.14 4.53
C LEU A 547 -0.54 5.61 4.59
N LEU A 548 -1.84 5.85 4.52
CA LEU A 548 -2.39 7.20 4.65
C LEU A 548 -2.40 7.67 6.10
N TYR A 549 -2.79 6.78 7.03
CA TYR A 549 -2.86 7.08 8.45
C TYR A 549 -1.48 7.33 9.08
N THR A 550 -0.48 6.53 8.72
CA THR A 550 0.88 6.73 9.23
C THR A 550 1.51 8.03 8.72
N ARG A 551 1.18 8.47 7.50
CA ARG A 551 1.59 9.79 6.99
C ARG A 551 0.93 10.92 7.76
N PHE A 552 -0.36 10.80 8.07
CA PHE A 552 -1.07 11.75 8.93
C PHE A 552 -0.43 11.84 10.32
N PHE A 553 -0.16 10.71 10.96
CA PHE A 553 0.50 10.68 12.27
C PHE A 553 1.86 11.36 12.24
N CYS A 554 2.67 11.08 11.22
CA CYS A 554 3.98 11.68 11.06
C CYS A 554 3.89 13.21 10.98
N LYS A 555 2.99 13.76 10.15
CA LYS A 555 2.77 15.19 10.01
C LYS A 555 2.23 15.83 11.30
N ALA A 556 1.27 15.19 11.94
CA ALA A 556 0.71 15.67 13.21
C ALA A 556 1.76 15.70 14.33
N LEU A 557 2.57 14.65 14.47
CA LEU A 557 3.64 14.59 15.45
C LEU A 557 4.75 15.60 15.15
N ARG A 558 5.09 15.84 13.86
CA ARG A 558 6.00 16.91 13.44
C ARG A 558 5.49 18.28 13.89
N ASP A 559 4.22 18.61 13.61
CA ASP A 559 3.63 19.91 13.96
C ASP A 559 3.51 20.10 15.47
N MET A 560 3.48 19.02 16.22
CA MET A 560 3.55 19.04 17.68
C MET A 560 4.99 19.13 18.22
N GLY A 561 6.00 19.08 17.35
CA GLY A 561 7.40 19.22 17.70
C GLY A 561 8.10 17.94 18.17
N TYR A 562 7.51 16.77 17.89
CA TYR A 562 8.07 15.46 18.23
C TYR A 562 8.97 14.87 17.15
N LEU A 563 8.89 15.35 15.90
CA LEU A 563 9.66 14.88 14.74
C LEU A 563 10.23 16.08 13.96
N ASP A 564 11.32 15.87 13.22
CA ASP A 564 11.91 16.83 12.27
C ASP A 564 11.61 16.49 10.80
N PHE A 565 10.91 15.38 10.54
CA PHE A 565 10.53 14.92 9.20
C PHE A 565 9.02 14.77 9.09
N ASP A 566 8.49 14.73 7.86
CA ASP A 566 7.07 14.76 7.56
C ASP A 566 6.51 13.52 6.85
N GLU A 567 7.38 12.59 6.44
CA GLU A 567 6.97 11.34 5.80
C GLU A 567 7.63 10.14 6.49
N PRO A 568 6.87 9.07 6.77
CA PRO A 568 7.37 7.95 7.58
C PRO A 568 8.32 7.01 6.84
N PHE A 569 8.19 6.91 5.51
CA PHE A 569 8.89 5.94 4.67
C PHE A 569 9.47 6.60 3.43
N THR A 570 10.79 6.48 3.21
CA THR A 570 11.48 7.04 2.05
C THR A 570 11.13 6.29 0.78
N SER A 571 11.28 4.96 0.82
CA SER A 571 11.03 4.08 -0.33
C SER A 571 10.05 2.97 0.04
N LEU A 572 9.09 2.70 -0.84
CA LEU A 572 8.05 1.69 -0.66
C LEU A 572 8.08 0.67 -1.79
N VAL A 573 8.01 -0.60 -1.43
CA VAL A 573 7.85 -1.71 -2.38
C VAL A 573 6.64 -2.55 -2.00
N HIS A 574 5.80 -2.88 -3.00
CA HIS A 574 4.70 -3.81 -2.80
C HIS A 574 5.04 -5.18 -3.36
N GLN A 575 4.82 -6.22 -2.54
CA GLN A 575 4.83 -7.58 -3.04
C GLN A 575 3.54 -7.90 -3.80
N GLY A 576 3.67 -8.77 -4.82
CA GLY A 576 2.53 -9.37 -5.51
C GLY A 576 1.84 -10.43 -4.68
N ILE A 577 0.74 -10.96 -5.21
CA ILE A 577 -0.05 -12.00 -4.55
C ILE A 577 0.32 -13.37 -5.13
N ILE A 578 0.66 -14.31 -4.24
CA ILE A 578 0.79 -15.71 -4.65
C ILE A 578 -0.60 -16.34 -4.69
N LEU A 579 -0.95 -16.86 -5.86
CA LEU A 579 -2.21 -17.52 -6.13
C LEU A 579 -2.15 -19.01 -5.79
N GLY A 580 -3.29 -19.63 -5.58
CA GLY A 580 -3.39 -21.08 -5.42
C GLY A 580 -2.95 -21.84 -6.68
N PRO A 581 -2.78 -23.16 -6.60
CA PRO A 581 -2.47 -24.00 -7.76
C PRO A 581 -3.50 -23.88 -8.91
N ASP A 582 -4.70 -23.44 -8.59
CA ASP A 582 -5.81 -23.20 -9.51
C ASP A 582 -5.77 -21.81 -10.18
N GLY A 583 -4.74 -21.00 -9.91
CA GLY A 583 -4.58 -19.64 -10.43
C GLY A 583 -5.49 -18.58 -9.78
N ASN A 584 -6.24 -18.94 -8.74
CA ASN A 584 -7.10 -18.00 -8.00
C ASN A 584 -6.46 -17.56 -6.68
N ARG A 585 -6.94 -16.43 -6.14
CA ARG A 585 -6.54 -15.98 -4.80
C ARG A 585 -6.81 -17.07 -3.78
N MET A 586 -5.83 -17.37 -2.93
CA MET A 586 -5.95 -18.39 -1.90
C MET A 586 -7.02 -18.02 -0.88
N SER A 587 -7.87 -18.99 -0.53
CA SER A 587 -8.90 -18.84 0.49
C SER A 587 -9.16 -20.19 1.17
N LYS A 588 -9.34 -20.17 2.51
CA LYS A 588 -9.72 -21.39 3.27
C LYS A 588 -11.06 -21.96 2.80
N SER A 589 -11.99 -21.11 2.38
CA SER A 589 -13.30 -21.52 1.87
C SER A 589 -13.23 -22.22 0.51
N ARG A 590 -12.21 -21.93 -0.30
CA ARG A 590 -11.97 -22.58 -1.59
C ARG A 590 -11.10 -23.85 -1.48
N GLY A 591 -10.46 -24.05 -0.33
CA GLY A 591 -9.57 -25.19 -0.14
C GLY A 591 -8.30 -25.17 -0.99
N ASN A 592 -7.92 -24.02 -1.58
CA ASN A 592 -6.77 -23.85 -2.47
C ASN A 592 -5.55 -23.22 -1.77
N THR A 593 -5.53 -23.20 -0.42
CA THR A 593 -4.44 -22.66 0.38
C THR A 593 -3.25 -23.60 0.43
N VAL A 594 -2.05 -23.03 0.35
CA VAL A 594 -0.78 -23.74 0.51
C VAL A 594 -0.18 -23.37 1.86
N ALA A 595 0.04 -24.38 2.71
CA ALA A 595 0.73 -24.23 3.98
C ALA A 595 2.25 -24.36 3.77
N PRO A 596 3.08 -23.44 4.27
CA PRO A 596 4.55 -23.50 4.14
C PRO A 596 5.20 -24.68 4.87
N ASP A 597 4.74 -24.98 6.10
CA ASP A 597 5.41 -25.90 7.04
C ASP A 597 5.74 -27.28 6.47
N PRO A 598 4.84 -28.00 5.74
CA PRO A 598 5.17 -29.29 5.18
C PRO A 598 6.34 -29.26 4.19
N TYR A 599 6.45 -28.16 3.41
CA TYR A 599 7.54 -28.01 2.44
C TYR A 599 8.87 -27.69 3.14
N ILE A 600 8.82 -26.84 4.17
CA ILE A 600 10.00 -26.49 4.97
C ILE A 600 10.52 -27.71 5.71
N GLN A 601 9.64 -28.49 6.34
CA GLN A 601 10.02 -29.74 7.02
C GLN A 601 10.68 -30.74 6.09
N LYS A 602 10.21 -30.80 4.85
CA LYS A 602 10.70 -31.77 3.85
C LYS A 602 11.98 -31.35 3.17
N TYR A 603 12.15 -30.06 2.86
CA TYR A 603 13.20 -29.57 1.97
C TYR A 603 14.14 -28.54 2.63
N GLY A 604 13.84 -28.06 3.84
CA GLY A 604 14.54 -26.97 4.51
C GLY A 604 14.06 -25.58 4.10
N SER A 605 14.35 -24.58 4.93
CA SER A 605 13.92 -23.19 4.74
C SER A 605 14.47 -22.55 3.47
N ASP A 606 15.73 -22.83 3.12
CA ASP A 606 16.40 -22.17 2.00
C ASP A 606 15.92 -22.63 0.62
N VAL A 607 15.51 -23.89 0.48
CA VAL A 607 14.86 -24.35 -0.75
C VAL A 607 13.54 -23.58 -0.95
N PHE A 608 12.80 -23.39 0.13
CA PHE A 608 11.54 -22.65 0.09
C PHE A 608 11.76 -21.16 -0.21
N ARG A 609 12.73 -20.50 0.45
CA ARG A 609 13.15 -19.12 0.19
C ARG A 609 13.57 -18.93 -1.27
N THR A 610 14.44 -19.81 -1.78
CA THR A 610 14.91 -19.76 -3.18
C THR A 610 13.76 -19.94 -4.17
N TYR A 611 12.80 -20.83 -3.88
CA TYR A 611 11.61 -21.00 -4.71
C TYR A 611 10.77 -19.73 -4.74
N LEU A 612 10.53 -19.09 -3.59
CA LEU A 612 9.79 -17.83 -3.53
C LEU A 612 10.51 -16.71 -4.30
N ALA A 613 11.85 -16.69 -4.26
CA ALA A 613 12.64 -15.74 -5.02
C ALA A 613 12.56 -15.96 -6.53
N PHE A 614 12.56 -17.23 -6.99
CA PHE A 614 12.65 -17.59 -8.41
C PHE A 614 11.29 -17.69 -9.10
N GLY A 615 10.27 -18.18 -8.39
CA GLY A 615 9.02 -18.62 -8.98
C GLY A 615 8.14 -17.49 -9.55
N PHE A 616 8.40 -16.24 -9.16
CA PHE A 616 7.52 -15.11 -9.44
C PHE A 616 8.32 -13.83 -9.67
N ALA A 617 7.79 -12.92 -10.51
CA ALA A 617 8.19 -11.52 -10.44
C ALA A 617 7.63 -10.93 -9.13
N TYR A 618 8.49 -10.35 -8.30
CA TYR A 618 8.16 -9.99 -6.91
C TYR A 618 6.92 -9.10 -6.79
N THR A 619 6.79 -8.10 -7.66
CA THR A 619 5.67 -7.15 -7.63
C THR A 619 4.37 -7.70 -8.22
N ASP A 620 4.47 -8.76 -9.03
CA ASP A 620 3.30 -9.31 -9.75
C ASP A 620 2.71 -10.53 -9.04
N GLY A 621 3.58 -11.34 -8.40
CA GLY A 621 3.20 -12.64 -7.85
C GLY A 621 2.92 -13.68 -8.95
N GLY A 622 2.09 -14.68 -8.65
CA GLY A 622 1.73 -15.71 -9.62
C GLY A 622 1.23 -17.00 -8.98
N PRO A 623 0.85 -18.00 -9.77
CA PRO A 623 0.30 -19.26 -9.27
C PRO A 623 1.38 -20.16 -8.63
N TRP A 624 1.05 -20.79 -7.52
CA TRP A 624 1.90 -21.78 -6.87
C TRP A 624 2.19 -22.98 -7.79
N SER A 625 3.46 -23.41 -7.83
CA SER A 625 3.90 -24.54 -8.65
C SER A 625 4.79 -25.51 -7.86
N GLU A 626 4.30 -26.71 -7.65
CA GLU A 626 5.08 -27.78 -7.00
C GLU A 626 6.25 -28.27 -7.88
N SER A 627 6.07 -28.30 -9.19
CA SER A 627 7.15 -28.62 -10.13
C SER A 627 8.27 -27.58 -10.12
N GLY A 628 7.92 -26.27 -9.91
CA GLY A 628 8.89 -25.20 -9.71
C GLY A 628 9.74 -25.42 -8.46
N LEU A 629 9.13 -25.85 -7.36
CA LEU A 629 9.85 -26.17 -6.13
C LEU A 629 10.84 -27.34 -6.36
N GLN A 630 10.43 -28.39 -7.08
CA GLN A 630 11.32 -29.51 -7.42
C GLN A 630 12.52 -29.09 -8.28
N ALA A 631 12.37 -28.08 -9.14
CA ALA A 631 13.49 -27.53 -9.90
C ALA A 631 14.53 -26.89 -8.96
N ILE A 632 14.10 -26.22 -7.90
CA ILE A 632 15.02 -25.65 -6.89
C ILE A 632 15.72 -26.73 -6.09
N VAL A 633 15.04 -27.80 -5.72
CA VAL A 633 15.69 -28.98 -5.06
C VAL A 633 16.82 -29.53 -5.93
N LYS A 634 16.63 -29.61 -7.25
CA LYS A 634 17.68 -30.03 -8.18
C LYS A 634 18.82 -29.02 -8.28
N PHE A 635 18.48 -27.72 -8.26
CA PHE A 635 19.44 -26.63 -8.32
C PHE A 635 20.37 -26.68 -7.08
N THR A 636 19.80 -26.71 -5.87
CA THR A 636 20.59 -26.83 -4.62
C THR A 636 21.45 -28.08 -4.59
N GLY A 637 20.94 -29.24 -5.06
CA GLY A 637 21.70 -30.46 -5.15
C GLY A 637 22.86 -30.40 -6.15
N ARG A 638 22.81 -29.60 -7.19
CA ARG A 638 23.93 -29.32 -8.10
C ARG A 638 25.02 -28.50 -7.42
N ILE A 639 24.63 -27.48 -6.64
CA ILE A 639 25.57 -26.63 -5.89
C ILE A 639 26.28 -27.44 -4.81
N ASP A 640 25.55 -28.30 -4.09
CA ASP A 640 26.12 -29.19 -3.06
C ASP A 640 27.24 -30.07 -3.64
N ARG A 641 26.99 -30.70 -4.79
CA ARG A 641 28.00 -31.51 -5.51
C ARG A 641 29.18 -30.68 -5.99
N LEU A 642 28.92 -29.49 -6.56
CA LEU A 642 29.98 -28.59 -7.03
C LEU A 642 30.94 -28.24 -5.89
N VAL A 643 30.41 -27.92 -4.70
CA VAL A 643 31.26 -27.63 -3.52
C VAL A 643 32.05 -28.85 -3.10
N ASP A 644 31.47 -30.06 -3.11
CA ASP A 644 32.22 -31.29 -2.81
C ASP A 644 33.36 -31.54 -3.79
N ASP A 645 33.19 -31.17 -5.06
CA ASP A 645 34.24 -31.35 -6.10
C ASP A 645 35.38 -30.30 -5.96
N VAL A 646 35.16 -29.13 -5.35
CA VAL A 646 36.16 -28.05 -5.28
C VAL A 646 36.71 -27.77 -3.88
N LYS A 647 36.11 -28.31 -2.82
CA LYS A 647 36.48 -28.01 -1.42
C LYS A 647 37.95 -28.28 -1.07
N ASP A 648 38.55 -29.30 -1.71
CA ASP A 648 39.92 -29.72 -1.46
C ASP A 648 40.97 -28.95 -2.29
N ILE A 649 40.54 -28.06 -3.20
CA ILE A 649 41.45 -27.17 -3.89
C ILE A 649 42.02 -26.15 -2.88
N ALA A 650 43.32 -25.91 -2.90
CA ALA A 650 44.00 -25.06 -1.93
C ALA A 650 43.47 -23.61 -1.98
N LYS A 651 43.26 -23.03 -0.78
CA LYS A 651 42.76 -21.67 -0.60
C LYS A 651 43.88 -20.64 -0.87
N GLY A 652 43.52 -19.48 -1.38
CA GLY A 652 44.41 -18.31 -1.50
C GLY A 652 45.48 -18.44 -2.59
N GLN A 653 45.32 -19.35 -3.52
CA GLN A 653 46.22 -19.39 -4.69
C GLN A 653 46.02 -18.17 -5.57
N ALA A 654 47.13 -17.62 -6.10
CA ALA A 654 47.06 -16.51 -7.06
C ALA A 654 46.38 -16.94 -8.34
N LEU A 655 45.52 -16.04 -8.87
CA LEU A 655 44.89 -16.23 -10.16
C LEU A 655 45.95 -16.22 -11.27
N PRO A 656 45.75 -16.97 -12.37
CA PRO A 656 46.69 -16.95 -13.49
C PRO A 656 46.81 -15.54 -14.09
N THR A 657 48.05 -15.18 -14.44
CA THR A 657 48.37 -13.91 -15.13
C THR A 657 48.13 -14.03 -16.65
N ASP A 658 48.32 -15.23 -17.17
CA ASP A 658 48.05 -15.58 -18.59
C ASP A 658 46.75 -16.38 -18.65
N LEU A 659 45.69 -15.76 -19.15
CA LEU A 659 44.35 -16.31 -19.17
C LEU A 659 44.04 -17.00 -20.51
N SER A 660 43.65 -18.29 -20.43
CA SER A 660 43.08 -19.01 -21.57
C SER A 660 41.75 -18.39 -22.02
N GLU A 661 41.24 -18.73 -23.17
CA GLU A 661 39.91 -18.28 -23.63
C GLU A 661 38.80 -18.84 -22.73
N GLU A 662 38.94 -20.00 -22.16
CA GLU A 662 38.04 -20.59 -21.16
C GLU A 662 38.06 -19.80 -19.86
N ASP A 663 39.23 -19.35 -19.39
CA ASP A 663 39.36 -18.50 -18.19
C ASP A 663 38.66 -17.17 -18.40
N LYS A 664 38.89 -16.50 -19.54
CA LYS A 664 38.24 -15.25 -19.90
C LYS A 664 36.73 -15.40 -19.97
N ALA A 665 36.23 -16.49 -20.56
CA ALA A 665 34.81 -16.76 -20.67
C ALA A 665 34.15 -16.97 -19.27
N LEU A 666 34.83 -17.67 -18.35
CA LEU A 666 34.36 -17.84 -16.98
C LEU A 666 34.36 -16.49 -16.22
N LEU A 667 35.45 -15.72 -16.33
CA LEU A 667 35.57 -14.40 -15.71
C LEU A 667 34.51 -13.41 -16.24
N TYR A 668 34.22 -13.44 -17.54
CA TYR A 668 33.13 -12.67 -18.11
C TYR A 668 31.79 -13.08 -17.48
N SER A 669 31.49 -14.40 -17.43
CA SER A 669 30.23 -14.90 -16.86
C SER A 669 30.09 -14.54 -15.37
N LEU A 670 31.18 -14.63 -14.61
CA LEU A 670 31.24 -14.26 -13.20
C LEU A 670 30.94 -12.78 -13.01
N ASN A 671 31.67 -11.89 -13.68
CA ASN A 671 31.50 -10.45 -13.51
C ASN A 671 30.15 -9.94 -14.02
N TYR A 672 29.66 -10.52 -15.12
CA TYR A 672 28.30 -10.26 -15.59
C TYR A 672 27.25 -10.66 -14.54
N THR A 673 27.43 -11.82 -13.89
CA THR A 673 26.52 -12.28 -12.84
C THR A 673 26.59 -11.39 -11.60
N ILE A 674 27.78 -10.98 -11.15
CA ILE A 674 27.95 -10.05 -10.02
C ILE A 674 27.15 -8.77 -10.29
N LYS A 675 27.34 -8.17 -11.47
CA LYS A 675 26.66 -6.92 -11.86
C LYS A 675 25.15 -7.11 -11.92
N ALA A 676 24.68 -8.17 -12.59
CA ALA A 676 23.28 -8.45 -12.79
C ALA A 676 22.55 -8.78 -11.46
N VAL A 677 23.12 -9.70 -10.66
CA VAL A 677 22.52 -10.09 -9.36
C VAL A 677 22.45 -8.88 -8.42
N THR A 678 23.50 -8.06 -8.36
CA THR A 678 23.50 -6.83 -7.55
C THR A 678 22.39 -5.89 -7.97
N THR A 679 22.29 -5.60 -9.27
CA THR A 679 21.28 -4.68 -9.82
C THR A 679 19.87 -5.22 -9.66
N ASP A 680 19.66 -6.50 -9.95
CA ASP A 680 18.35 -7.15 -9.90
C ASP A 680 17.84 -7.27 -8.45
N THR A 681 18.73 -7.64 -7.50
CA THR A 681 18.38 -7.71 -6.08
C THR A 681 18.04 -6.33 -5.52
N GLU A 682 18.80 -5.29 -5.89
CA GLU A 682 18.52 -3.91 -5.49
C GLU A 682 17.12 -3.46 -5.91
N ARG A 683 16.65 -3.93 -7.07
CA ARG A 683 15.34 -3.60 -7.65
C ARG A 683 14.22 -4.57 -7.29
N PHE A 684 14.45 -5.49 -6.35
CA PHE A 684 13.50 -6.56 -6.00
C PHE A 684 13.13 -7.47 -7.19
N GLN A 685 14.04 -7.64 -8.15
CA GLN A 685 13.91 -8.56 -9.27
C GLN A 685 14.59 -9.90 -8.96
N PHE A 686 14.15 -10.56 -7.89
CA PHE A 686 14.80 -11.75 -7.35
C PHE A 686 14.79 -12.93 -8.30
N ASN A 687 13.74 -13.08 -9.10
CA ASN A 687 13.61 -14.15 -10.08
C ASN A 687 14.69 -14.09 -11.16
N THR A 688 15.04 -12.90 -11.62
CA THR A 688 16.15 -12.73 -12.57
C THR A 688 17.51 -12.95 -11.89
N SER A 689 17.68 -12.52 -10.65
CA SER A 689 18.89 -12.80 -9.86
C SER A 689 19.15 -14.31 -9.77
N ILE A 690 18.15 -15.12 -9.40
CA ILE A 690 18.29 -16.59 -9.32
C ILE A 690 18.56 -17.17 -10.72
N ALA A 691 17.91 -16.68 -11.78
CA ALA A 691 18.18 -17.12 -13.13
C ALA A 691 19.64 -16.88 -13.53
N ARG A 692 20.23 -15.70 -13.19
CA ARG A 692 21.66 -15.42 -13.42
C ARG A 692 22.58 -16.35 -12.65
N LEU A 693 22.23 -16.70 -11.41
CA LEU A 693 22.98 -17.70 -10.64
C LEU A 693 22.90 -19.10 -11.31
N MET A 694 21.76 -19.48 -11.87
CA MET A 694 21.63 -20.73 -12.62
C MET A 694 22.49 -20.73 -13.89
N GLU A 695 22.56 -19.61 -14.60
CA GLU A 695 23.43 -19.42 -15.78
C GLU A 695 24.91 -19.54 -15.38
N LEU A 696 25.33 -18.89 -14.29
CA LEU A 696 26.70 -18.97 -13.78
C LEU A 696 27.06 -20.42 -13.36
N LEU A 697 26.13 -21.13 -12.67
CA LEU A 697 26.34 -22.54 -12.33
C LEU A 697 26.56 -23.42 -13.57
N ASN A 698 25.86 -23.13 -14.68
CA ASN A 698 26.09 -23.82 -15.95
C ASN A 698 27.46 -23.49 -16.53
N ALA A 699 27.89 -22.21 -16.48
CA ALA A 699 29.21 -21.77 -16.95
C ALA A 699 30.35 -22.44 -16.13
N ILE A 700 30.19 -22.51 -14.80
CA ILE A 700 31.13 -23.22 -13.89
C ILE A 700 31.22 -24.70 -14.27
N GLY A 701 30.07 -25.39 -14.47
CA GLY A 701 30.06 -26.80 -14.85
C GLY A 701 30.73 -27.09 -16.19
N LYS A 702 30.56 -26.17 -17.18
CA LYS A 702 31.28 -26.23 -18.47
C LYS A 702 32.78 -26.06 -18.27
N TYR A 703 33.20 -25.09 -17.48
CA TYR A 703 34.61 -24.83 -17.19
C TYR A 703 35.27 -25.98 -16.41
N GLN A 704 34.57 -26.58 -15.43
CA GLN A 704 35.03 -27.73 -14.67
C GLN A 704 35.36 -28.94 -15.57
N GLY A 705 34.65 -29.11 -16.69
CA GLY A 705 34.89 -30.12 -17.69
C GLY A 705 36.00 -29.81 -18.69
N SER A 706 36.59 -28.63 -18.65
CA SER A 706 37.69 -28.22 -19.56
C SER A 706 39.01 -28.89 -19.15
N SER A 707 39.81 -29.26 -20.15
CA SER A 707 41.15 -29.77 -19.94
C SER A 707 42.17 -28.74 -19.45
N ASN A 708 41.88 -27.44 -19.69
CA ASN A 708 42.74 -26.30 -19.37
C ASN A 708 42.24 -25.49 -18.15
N LYS A 709 41.37 -26.07 -17.31
CA LYS A 709 40.84 -25.38 -16.15
C LYS A 709 41.94 -24.98 -15.15
N ASN A 710 41.83 -23.81 -14.61
CA ASN A 710 42.64 -23.32 -13.49
C ASN A 710 41.88 -23.56 -12.17
N ASP A 711 42.46 -24.34 -11.26
CA ASP A 711 41.80 -24.70 -10.00
C ASP A 711 41.63 -23.47 -9.06
N ALA A 712 42.58 -22.54 -9.05
CA ALA A 712 42.44 -21.29 -8.26
C ALA A 712 41.29 -20.43 -8.75
N LEU A 713 41.14 -20.26 -10.05
CA LEU A 713 40.02 -19.53 -10.65
C LEU A 713 38.70 -20.25 -10.40
N LEU A 714 38.66 -21.56 -10.53
CA LEU A 714 37.46 -22.36 -10.27
C LEU A 714 36.98 -22.18 -8.83
N ARG A 715 37.89 -22.37 -7.84
CA ARG A 715 37.58 -22.17 -6.43
C ARG A 715 37.10 -20.77 -6.11
N SER A 716 37.80 -19.74 -6.57
CA SER A 716 37.44 -18.34 -6.37
C SER A 716 36.06 -18.02 -6.96
N THR A 717 35.74 -18.58 -8.14
CA THR A 717 34.44 -18.43 -8.77
C THR A 717 33.33 -19.09 -7.97
N VAL A 718 33.56 -20.28 -7.40
CA VAL A 718 32.57 -20.95 -6.54
C VAL A 718 32.38 -20.20 -5.23
N GLU A 719 33.43 -19.68 -4.60
CA GLU A 719 33.33 -18.83 -3.41
C GLU A 719 32.49 -17.57 -3.69
N THR A 720 32.75 -16.91 -4.81
CA THR A 720 31.97 -15.74 -5.23
C THR A 720 30.50 -16.11 -5.54
N PHE A 721 30.25 -17.26 -6.16
CA PHE A 721 28.90 -17.78 -6.39
C PHE A 721 28.15 -17.95 -5.06
N LEU A 722 28.78 -18.54 -4.04
CA LEU A 722 28.18 -18.71 -2.71
C LEU A 722 27.85 -17.37 -2.05
N LEU A 723 28.74 -16.37 -2.15
CA LEU A 723 28.48 -15.02 -1.64
C LEU A 723 27.25 -14.38 -2.29
N LEU A 724 27.11 -14.51 -3.62
CA LEU A 724 25.95 -13.97 -4.34
C LEU A 724 24.65 -14.72 -4.03
N TYR A 725 24.72 -16.00 -3.73
CA TYR A 725 23.57 -16.85 -3.40
C TYR A 725 23.18 -16.79 -1.91
N ALA A 726 24.10 -16.40 -1.04
CA ALA A 726 23.92 -16.37 0.42
C ALA A 726 22.63 -15.64 0.88
N PRO A 727 22.25 -14.48 0.33
CA PRO A 727 21.02 -13.81 0.74
C PRO A 727 19.75 -14.65 0.55
N TYR A 728 19.73 -15.51 -0.46
CA TYR A 728 18.58 -16.33 -0.82
C TYR A 728 18.52 -17.66 -0.08
N ALA A 729 19.69 -18.23 0.24
CA ALA A 729 19.83 -19.52 0.88
C ALA A 729 20.85 -19.48 2.03
N PRO A 730 20.52 -18.70 3.12
CA PRO A 730 21.51 -18.34 4.13
C PRO A 730 22.08 -19.53 4.91
N HIS A 731 21.26 -20.50 5.30
CA HIS A 731 21.72 -21.65 6.06
C HIS A 731 22.56 -22.60 5.20
N PHE A 732 22.09 -22.83 3.99
CA PHE A 732 22.76 -23.72 3.04
C PHE A 732 24.13 -23.18 2.64
N THR A 733 24.24 -21.90 2.38
CA THR A 733 25.50 -21.28 1.97
C THR A 733 26.50 -21.16 3.13
N GLU A 734 26.05 -20.93 4.37
CA GLU A 734 26.92 -21.04 5.56
C GLU A 734 27.51 -22.45 5.70
N GLU A 735 26.69 -23.50 5.51
CA GLU A 735 27.14 -24.89 5.57
C GLU A 735 28.19 -25.20 4.48
N LEU A 736 27.95 -24.73 3.26
CA LEU A 736 28.89 -24.89 2.16
C LEU A 736 30.17 -24.07 2.37
N TRP A 737 30.05 -22.87 2.91
CA TRP A 737 31.18 -21.98 3.22
C TRP A 737 32.10 -22.59 4.27
N GLU A 738 31.53 -23.12 5.37
CA GLU A 738 32.26 -23.85 6.40
C GLU A 738 32.92 -25.11 5.82
N ARG A 739 32.23 -25.88 4.95
CA ARG A 739 32.75 -27.07 4.30
C ARG A 739 33.93 -26.79 3.37
N MET A 740 34.00 -25.62 2.77
CA MET A 740 35.16 -25.15 1.99
C MET A 740 36.33 -24.67 2.86
N GLY A 741 36.23 -24.75 4.18
CA GLY A 741 37.27 -24.34 5.12
C GLY A 741 37.42 -22.83 5.26
N ASN A 742 36.36 -22.07 4.93
CA ASN A 742 36.35 -20.63 5.06
C ASN A 742 35.98 -20.15 6.47
N GLU A 743 36.35 -18.91 6.83
CA GLU A 743 36.09 -18.34 8.14
C GLU A 743 34.60 -18.02 8.30
N TYR A 744 34.12 -18.20 9.53
CA TYR A 744 32.76 -17.82 9.92
C TYR A 744 32.61 -16.30 9.95
N SER A 745 31.57 -15.70 9.46
CA SER A 745 30.43 -16.15 8.70
C SER A 745 30.57 -15.69 7.24
N ILE A 746 29.87 -16.36 6.32
CA ILE A 746 29.74 -15.89 4.94
C ILE A 746 29.18 -14.46 4.91
N PHE A 747 28.31 -14.08 5.86
CA PHE A 747 27.73 -12.73 5.98
C PHE A 747 28.67 -11.69 6.62
N ASN A 748 29.84 -12.07 7.06
CA ASN A 748 30.91 -11.16 7.45
C ASN A 748 31.84 -10.81 6.28
N GLN A 749 31.64 -11.44 5.13
CA GLN A 749 32.37 -11.16 3.90
C GLN A 749 31.75 -9.95 3.18
N ALA A 750 32.59 -9.22 2.43
CA ALA A 750 32.12 -8.13 1.60
C ALA A 750 31.34 -8.68 0.37
N TRP A 751 30.30 -7.94 -0.02
CA TRP A 751 29.60 -8.22 -1.27
C TRP A 751 30.53 -8.13 -2.47
N PRO A 752 30.51 -9.09 -3.40
CA PRO A 752 31.37 -9.10 -4.57
C PRO A 752 31.18 -7.84 -5.45
N VAL A 753 32.30 -7.25 -5.88
CA VAL A 753 32.31 -6.09 -6.78
C VAL A 753 32.66 -6.53 -8.19
N CYS A 754 31.89 -6.04 -9.18
CA CYS A 754 32.14 -6.32 -10.58
C CYS A 754 33.42 -5.62 -11.07
N ASP A 755 34.32 -6.37 -11.68
CA ASP A 755 35.43 -5.83 -12.49
C ASP A 755 34.93 -5.59 -13.93
N GLU A 756 34.62 -4.34 -14.23
CA GLU A 756 34.12 -3.91 -15.56
C GLU A 756 35.11 -4.25 -16.69
N SER A 757 36.42 -4.37 -16.41
CA SER A 757 37.43 -4.74 -17.42
C SER A 757 37.23 -6.16 -17.94
N LYS A 758 36.57 -7.03 -17.16
CA LYS A 758 36.26 -8.42 -17.54
C LYS A 758 34.96 -8.57 -18.34
N LEU A 759 34.20 -7.50 -18.49
CA LEU A 759 32.97 -7.48 -19.30
C LEU A 759 33.23 -7.16 -20.77
N VAL A 760 34.47 -6.93 -21.15
CA VAL A 760 34.86 -6.75 -22.55
C VAL A 760 34.93 -8.13 -23.21
N LYS A 761 34.14 -8.36 -24.24
CA LYS A 761 34.25 -9.56 -25.08
C LYS A 761 35.20 -9.25 -26.20
N ASP A 762 36.25 -10.04 -26.34
CA ASP A 762 37.14 -9.97 -27.48
C ASP A 762 36.41 -10.31 -28.79
N THR A 763 35.36 -11.12 -28.71
CA THR A 763 34.48 -11.48 -29.80
C THR A 763 33.00 -11.55 -29.40
N ILE A 764 32.13 -11.20 -30.35
CA ILE A 764 30.68 -11.36 -30.26
C ILE A 764 30.19 -12.32 -31.35
N GLU A 765 29.25 -13.20 -30.97
CA GLU A 765 28.62 -14.09 -31.96
C GLU A 765 27.46 -13.37 -32.64
N ILE A 766 27.51 -13.30 -33.97
CA ILE A 766 26.42 -12.73 -34.78
C ILE A 766 25.80 -13.80 -35.70
N ALA A 767 24.50 -13.65 -35.95
CA ALA A 767 23.78 -14.52 -36.88
C ALA A 767 24.08 -14.09 -38.33
N VAL A 768 24.42 -15.06 -39.20
CA VAL A 768 24.50 -14.86 -40.65
C VAL A 768 23.20 -15.36 -41.28
N GLN A 769 22.58 -14.46 -41.98
CA GLN A 769 21.34 -14.69 -42.73
C GLN A 769 21.61 -14.73 -44.24
N ILE A 770 20.88 -15.58 -44.95
CA ILE A 770 20.77 -15.55 -46.39
C ILE A 770 19.32 -15.29 -46.75
N ASN A 771 19.06 -14.19 -47.45
CA ASN A 771 17.74 -13.70 -47.82
C ASN A 771 16.80 -13.62 -46.63
N GLY A 772 17.30 -13.12 -45.46
CA GLY A 772 16.55 -12.94 -44.24
C GLY A 772 16.35 -14.20 -43.36
N GLN A 773 16.88 -15.36 -43.77
CA GLN A 773 16.83 -16.59 -42.95
C GLN A 773 18.20 -16.88 -42.34
N VAL A 774 18.25 -17.06 -41.02
CA VAL A 774 19.46 -17.45 -40.27
C VAL A 774 19.94 -18.82 -40.77
N LYS A 775 21.21 -18.91 -41.14
CA LYS A 775 21.83 -20.12 -41.66
C LYS A 775 22.96 -20.63 -40.77
N PHE A 776 23.82 -19.77 -40.27
CA PHE A 776 24.92 -20.08 -39.37
C PHE A 776 25.29 -18.87 -38.52
N LYS A 777 26.27 -19.00 -37.66
CA LYS A 777 26.76 -17.94 -36.79
C LYS A 777 28.26 -17.79 -36.94
N VAL A 778 28.79 -16.58 -36.78
CA VAL A 778 30.22 -16.28 -36.80
C VAL A 778 30.60 -15.42 -35.60
N ASN A 779 31.83 -15.59 -35.11
CA ASN A 779 32.39 -14.73 -34.06
C ASN A 779 33.16 -13.57 -34.72
N ILE A 780 32.86 -12.36 -34.28
CA ILE A 780 33.51 -11.13 -34.80
C ILE A 780 33.98 -10.24 -33.66
N SER A 781 34.94 -9.37 -33.87
CA SER A 781 35.24 -8.32 -32.90
C SER A 781 34.02 -7.39 -32.71
N PRO A 782 33.70 -6.90 -31.49
CA PRO A 782 32.66 -5.91 -31.26
C PRO A 782 32.80 -4.65 -32.12
N ASP A 783 34.04 -4.30 -32.43
CA ASP A 783 34.40 -3.16 -33.23
C ASP A 783 34.61 -3.46 -34.75
N ALA A 784 34.34 -4.72 -35.14
CA ALA A 784 34.53 -5.14 -36.55
C ALA A 784 33.73 -4.25 -37.50
N THR A 785 34.39 -3.83 -38.56
CA THR A 785 33.78 -3.10 -39.69
C THR A 785 32.96 -4.06 -40.56
N GLN A 786 32.14 -3.52 -41.46
CA GLN A 786 31.41 -4.36 -42.43
C GLN A 786 32.36 -5.19 -43.27
N GLU A 787 33.51 -4.64 -43.64
CA GLU A 787 34.53 -5.31 -44.43
C GLU A 787 35.17 -6.48 -43.69
N ASP A 788 35.47 -6.31 -42.38
CA ASP A 788 35.99 -7.37 -41.53
C ASP A 788 34.97 -8.52 -41.38
N VAL A 789 33.72 -8.17 -41.16
CA VAL A 789 32.65 -9.19 -41.01
C VAL A 789 32.39 -9.90 -42.31
N GLU A 790 32.42 -9.20 -43.46
CA GLU A 790 32.25 -9.80 -44.75
C GLU A 790 33.40 -10.78 -45.07
N LYS A 791 34.62 -10.43 -44.69
CA LYS A 791 35.77 -11.32 -44.82
C LYS A 791 35.61 -12.61 -43.98
N ILE A 792 35.30 -12.45 -42.69
CA ILE A 792 35.09 -13.57 -41.79
C ILE A 792 33.98 -14.50 -42.30
N VAL A 793 32.86 -13.94 -42.72
CA VAL A 793 31.73 -14.72 -43.24
C VAL A 793 32.09 -15.44 -44.56
N LYS A 794 32.91 -14.82 -45.43
CA LYS A 794 33.36 -15.45 -46.68
C LYS A 794 34.35 -16.59 -46.48
N GLU A 795 35.11 -16.55 -45.39
CA GLU A 795 36.08 -17.59 -45.02
C GLU A 795 35.43 -18.72 -44.22
N ASP A 796 34.16 -18.57 -43.77
CA ASP A 796 33.46 -19.58 -42.96
C ASP A 796 33.04 -20.80 -43.81
N SER A 797 33.34 -21.99 -43.30
CA SER A 797 33.10 -23.26 -43.99
C SER A 797 31.59 -23.57 -44.23
N HIS A 798 30.68 -22.89 -43.53
CA HIS A 798 29.24 -23.11 -43.68
C HIS A 798 28.65 -22.26 -44.83
N LEU A 799 29.36 -21.25 -45.33
CA LEU A 799 28.84 -20.34 -46.32
C LEU A 799 28.46 -20.99 -47.63
N GLU A 800 29.33 -21.83 -48.14
CA GLU A 800 29.13 -22.51 -49.44
C GLU A 800 27.87 -23.40 -49.40
N ALA A 801 27.74 -24.20 -48.37
CA ALA A 801 26.53 -25.03 -48.13
C ALA A 801 25.27 -24.17 -47.95
N ALA A 802 25.38 -23.04 -47.26
CA ALA A 802 24.25 -22.15 -46.99
C ALA A 802 23.81 -21.38 -48.28
N LEU A 803 24.71 -21.04 -49.14
CA LEU A 803 24.42 -20.39 -50.45
C LEU A 803 23.71 -21.33 -51.41
N ALA A 804 23.95 -22.63 -51.31
CA ALA A 804 23.31 -23.65 -52.18
C ALA A 804 23.40 -23.32 -53.67
N GLY A 805 24.60 -22.91 -54.12
CA GLY A 805 24.90 -22.58 -55.53
C GLY A 805 24.47 -21.16 -55.99
N ARG A 806 23.93 -20.33 -55.07
CA ARG A 806 23.56 -18.93 -55.41
C ARG A 806 24.74 -18.01 -55.32
N SER A 807 24.69 -16.91 -56.10
CA SER A 807 25.72 -15.86 -56.11
C SER A 807 25.35 -14.73 -55.14
N ILE A 808 26.34 -14.23 -54.42
CA ILE A 808 26.16 -13.09 -53.50
C ILE A 808 25.93 -11.83 -54.32
N VAL A 809 24.82 -11.15 -54.11
CA VAL A 809 24.44 -9.89 -54.73
C VAL A 809 24.79 -8.69 -53.83
N LYS A 810 24.56 -8.83 -52.54
CA LYS A 810 24.79 -7.76 -51.56
C LYS A 810 25.05 -8.36 -50.18
N PHE A 811 25.98 -7.72 -49.45
CA PHE A 811 26.27 -7.98 -48.07
C PHE A 811 25.80 -6.80 -47.21
N ILE A 812 25.04 -7.06 -46.13
CA ILE A 812 24.50 -6.04 -45.22
C ILE A 812 24.90 -6.44 -43.81
N TYR A 813 25.62 -5.58 -43.13
CA TYR A 813 25.98 -5.77 -41.72
C TYR A 813 25.24 -4.79 -40.83
N VAL A 814 24.55 -5.32 -39.86
CA VAL A 814 23.96 -4.53 -38.76
C VAL A 814 24.89 -4.67 -37.56
N LYS A 815 25.62 -3.60 -37.22
CA LYS A 815 26.73 -3.60 -36.26
C LYS A 815 26.33 -4.30 -34.95
N GLY A 816 27.09 -5.35 -34.62
CA GLY A 816 26.93 -6.14 -33.40
C GLY A 816 25.69 -7.03 -33.34
N ARG A 817 24.88 -7.14 -34.43
CA ARG A 817 23.61 -7.90 -34.39
C ARG A 817 23.55 -9.05 -35.38
N LEU A 818 23.73 -8.75 -36.64
CA LEU A 818 23.64 -9.75 -37.71
C LEU A 818 24.31 -9.33 -38.98
N ALA A 819 24.70 -10.31 -39.81
CA ALA A 819 25.04 -10.13 -41.20
C ALA A 819 23.97 -10.76 -42.08
N ASN A 820 23.50 -10.08 -43.11
CA ASN A 820 22.54 -10.60 -44.08
C ASN A 820 23.09 -10.57 -45.47
N ILE A 821 23.15 -11.72 -46.13
CA ILE A 821 23.58 -11.90 -47.50
C ILE A 821 22.34 -11.96 -48.38
N VAL A 822 22.29 -11.06 -49.36
CA VAL A 822 21.31 -11.15 -50.44
C VAL A 822 21.93 -11.98 -51.54
N ALA A 823 21.39 -13.18 -51.77
CA ALA A 823 21.88 -14.14 -52.76
C ALA A 823 20.80 -14.44 -53.81
N LYS A 824 21.26 -14.55 -55.08
CA LYS A 824 20.39 -14.83 -56.21
C LYS A 824 20.90 -16.03 -57.01
#